data_243ed6d38dc34bcef8cf8a5bf5a60205
#
_entry.id   243ed6d38dc34bcef8cf8a5bf5a60205
#
_cell.length_a   1.000
_cell.length_b   1.000
_cell.length_c   1.000
_cell.angle_alpha   90.00
_cell.angle_beta   90.00
_cell.angle_gamma   90.00
#
_symmetry.space_group_name_H-M   'P 1'
#
loop_
_entity.id
_entity.type
_entity.pdbx_description
1 polymer ?
#
loop_
_entity_poly.entity_id
_entity_poly.type
_entity_poly.pdbx_seq_one_letter_code
_entity_poly.pdbx_strand_id
1 'polypeptide(L)'
;METKIAWSGFAGRKWKEDVDVRDFIQKNYEPYDGDECFLANPTEATEKLWGELQKLQKKEREQGGVLDMETEVVSGLTAYPAGYINEDMKELEKVVGLQTDKPLKRAFMPYGGIKMAEQACTTYGYEPSKELHHIFTEYHKTHNQAVFDVYTPEMKKARHNKIITGLPDTYGRGRIVGDYRRVALYGIDFLVEQKKEDLANCGDGTMTDEVIRLREEISEQIRALGKMKEMAAIYGYDISGPAENAHEAVQWLYFGYLAAIKTQNGAAMSVGRVSTFLDIYIQRDLKNGTITEAEAQELIDHFVMKCRMVKFARIPSYNQLFSGDPVWATLEVGGLGMDGRSMVTKTDYRFLHTLENMGPSPEPNLTVLYSSHLPEHFKKYAAVISVRTSSIQYENDDVMRPIWGDDYSICCCVSATQTGKEMQFFGARANLAKCLLYAMNGGRDLKTRDQVGPAYAPITGEYLDYEEVIQKYDVMMDWLAGLYVNTLNAIQYMHDKYFYEAAEMALIDTDVRRTFATGIAGFSHVVDSLSAIKYAKVKVIRDADGMIADFETEGEFPRYGNDDDRADDIAVWLLKTFLTKIKKRHTYRDSEATTSILTITSNVVYGKATGSMPDGRKAGEPLAPGANPSYGAEQNGLLASLNSVAKLPYEYALDGISNTQTINPGALGHDEEERKNNLVRVLDGYFDQGAHHLNVNVFGREKLIDAMEHPEKEEYANFTIRVSGYAVKFIDLTKEQQLDVISRTCHERM
;
A
#
# COMPACT_ATOMS: atom_id res chain seq x y z
N MET A 1 13.90 -18.10 36.37
CA MET A 1 12.55 -18.56 36.02
C MET A 1 12.72 -19.47 34.82
N GLU A 2 12.40 -20.76 34.95
CA GLU A 2 12.29 -21.59 33.75
C GLU A 2 11.12 -21.03 32.92
N THR A 3 11.42 -20.38 31.82
CA THR A 3 10.42 -19.99 30.85
C THR A 3 9.70 -21.26 30.40
N LYS A 4 8.40 -21.34 30.61
CA LYS A 4 7.56 -22.36 29.96
C LYS A 4 7.72 -22.18 28.45
N ILE A 5 8.51 -23.05 27.85
CA ILE A 5 8.80 -22.96 26.42
C ILE A 5 7.71 -23.73 25.71
N ALA A 6 6.70 -23.03 25.18
CA ALA A 6 5.68 -23.57 24.27
C ALA A 6 6.24 -24.10 22.93
N TRP A 7 7.55 -24.16 22.81
CA TRP A 7 8.27 -24.63 21.64
C TRP A 7 8.52 -26.15 21.61
N SER A 8 8.06 -26.85 22.65
CA SER A 8 8.15 -28.31 22.65
C SER A 8 7.34 -28.88 21.48
N GLY A 9 8.00 -29.63 20.61
CA GLY A 9 7.40 -30.23 19.44
C GLY A 9 7.66 -29.51 18.11
N PHE A 10 8.13 -28.26 18.11
CA PHE A 10 8.55 -27.58 16.89
C PHE A 10 10.01 -27.89 16.54
N ALA A 11 10.26 -28.14 15.24
CA ALA A 11 11.59 -28.42 14.71
C ALA A 11 12.45 -27.14 14.58
N GLY A 12 13.76 -27.35 14.51
CA GLY A 12 14.73 -26.25 14.35
C GLY A 12 15.37 -25.85 15.67
N ARG A 13 16.53 -25.21 15.57
CA ARG A 13 17.34 -24.78 16.70
C ARG A 13 17.64 -23.28 16.64
N LYS A 14 17.99 -22.77 15.47
CA LYS A 14 18.48 -21.40 15.28
C LYS A 14 17.45 -20.38 15.78
N TRP A 15 16.19 -20.49 15.37
CA TRP A 15 15.13 -19.61 15.80
C TRP A 15 14.80 -19.65 17.30
N LYS A 16 15.28 -20.69 18.02
CA LYS A 16 15.16 -20.79 19.48
C LYS A 16 16.26 -20.05 20.23
N GLU A 17 17.37 -19.82 19.57
CA GLU A 17 18.54 -19.13 20.11
C GLU A 17 18.53 -17.65 19.73
N ASP A 18 18.07 -17.32 18.51
CA ASP A 18 18.01 -15.98 17.93
C ASP A 18 16.59 -15.67 17.43
N VAL A 19 16.29 -14.40 17.23
CA VAL A 19 15.02 -13.97 16.57
C VAL A 19 15.11 -14.26 15.07
N ASP A 20 14.60 -15.41 14.64
CA ASP A 20 14.59 -15.85 13.24
C ASP A 20 13.28 -16.57 12.88
N VAL A 21 12.23 -15.78 12.62
CA VAL A 21 10.89 -16.32 12.24
C VAL A 21 10.97 -17.09 10.93
N ARG A 22 11.82 -16.67 9.98
CA ARG A 22 12.00 -17.40 8.73
C ARG A 22 12.53 -18.83 8.96
N ASP A 23 13.55 -19.02 9.83
CA ASP A 23 14.06 -20.36 10.16
C ASP A 23 12.96 -21.23 10.79
N PHE A 24 12.13 -20.65 11.68
CA PHE A 24 10.96 -21.35 12.23
C PHE A 24 10.01 -21.82 11.14
N ILE A 25 9.61 -20.95 10.23
CA ILE A 25 8.68 -21.28 9.14
C ILE A 25 9.30 -22.40 8.28
N GLN A 26 10.51 -22.21 7.77
CA GLN A 26 11.16 -23.17 6.86
C GLN A 26 11.38 -24.56 7.46
N LYS A 27 11.42 -24.68 8.78
CA LYS A 27 11.59 -25.97 9.49
C LYS A 27 10.25 -26.65 9.85
N ASN A 28 9.14 -25.92 9.86
CA ASN A 28 7.89 -26.42 10.44
C ASN A 28 6.69 -26.37 9.51
N TYR A 29 6.66 -25.56 8.43
CA TYR A 29 5.51 -25.51 7.55
C TYR A 29 5.40 -26.77 6.67
N GLU A 30 4.17 -27.11 6.31
CA GLU A 30 3.84 -28.20 5.40
C GLU A 30 3.16 -27.60 4.15
N PRO A 31 3.79 -27.71 2.96
CA PRO A 31 3.14 -27.27 1.72
C PRO A 31 1.85 -28.02 1.46
N TYR A 32 0.87 -27.34 0.90
CA TYR A 32 -0.40 -27.92 0.50
C TYR A 32 -0.61 -27.75 -1.01
N ASP A 33 -0.84 -28.87 -1.70
CA ASP A 33 -1.06 -28.93 -3.16
C ASP A 33 -2.46 -29.45 -3.53
N GLY A 34 -3.31 -29.72 -2.52
CA GLY A 34 -4.69 -30.17 -2.71
C GLY A 34 -5.64 -29.03 -3.08
N ASP A 35 -6.91 -29.38 -3.19
CA ASP A 35 -8.00 -28.47 -3.54
C ASP A 35 -8.61 -27.75 -2.32
N GLU A 36 -9.65 -26.98 -2.56
CA GLU A 36 -10.39 -26.18 -1.57
C GLU A 36 -11.45 -26.94 -0.77
N CYS A 37 -11.61 -28.27 -0.96
CA CYS A 37 -12.70 -29.05 -0.35
C CYS A 37 -12.70 -29.11 1.19
N PHE A 38 -11.59 -28.76 1.85
CA PHE A 38 -11.50 -28.68 3.32
C PHE A 38 -12.07 -27.38 3.90
N LEU A 39 -12.29 -26.36 3.08
CA LEU A 39 -12.77 -25.06 3.53
C LEU A 39 -14.17 -25.15 4.15
N ALA A 40 -14.37 -24.41 5.24
CA ALA A 40 -15.63 -24.42 5.97
C ALA A 40 -16.45 -23.15 5.67
N ASN A 41 -17.76 -23.31 5.63
CA ASN A 41 -18.69 -22.18 5.64
C ASN A 41 -18.51 -21.36 6.92
N PRO A 42 -18.97 -20.09 6.95
CA PRO A 42 -18.90 -19.26 8.14
C PRO A 42 -19.65 -19.93 9.30
N THR A 43 -19.09 -19.83 10.50
CA THR A 43 -19.78 -20.29 11.70
C THR A 43 -20.91 -19.33 12.07
N GLU A 44 -21.83 -19.79 12.93
CA GLU A 44 -22.90 -18.93 13.45
C GLU A 44 -22.34 -17.68 14.14
N ALA A 45 -21.18 -17.79 14.80
CA ALA A 45 -20.51 -16.65 15.43
C ALA A 45 -20.01 -15.65 14.38
N THR A 46 -19.35 -16.14 13.32
CA THR A 46 -18.92 -15.31 12.18
C THR A 46 -20.11 -14.59 11.54
N GLU A 47 -21.21 -15.30 11.25
CA GLU A 47 -22.41 -14.71 10.63
C GLU A 47 -23.03 -13.61 11.50
N LYS A 48 -23.17 -13.83 12.81
CA LYS A 48 -23.73 -12.86 13.75
C LYS A 48 -22.86 -11.61 13.86
N LEU A 49 -21.57 -11.77 14.11
CA LEU A 49 -20.64 -10.65 14.25
C LEU A 49 -20.50 -9.86 12.97
N TRP A 50 -20.40 -10.54 11.83
CA TRP A 50 -20.36 -9.89 10.52
C TRP A 50 -21.65 -9.13 10.22
N GLY A 51 -22.81 -9.71 10.54
CA GLY A 51 -24.11 -9.06 10.41
C GLY A 51 -24.22 -7.77 11.25
N GLU A 52 -23.69 -7.75 12.48
CA GLU A 52 -23.63 -6.54 13.29
C GLU A 52 -22.70 -5.49 12.67
N LEU A 53 -21.53 -5.91 12.22
CA LEU A 53 -20.58 -4.98 11.57
C LEU A 53 -21.16 -4.39 10.28
N GLN A 54 -21.88 -5.17 9.47
CA GLN A 54 -22.58 -4.67 8.28
C GLN A 54 -23.64 -3.61 8.61
N LYS A 55 -24.40 -3.80 9.71
CA LYS A 55 -25.37 -2.79 10.18
C LYS A 55 -24.66 -1.48 10.55
N LEU A 56 -23.52 -1.56 11.25
CA LEU A 56 -22.72 -0.39 11.60
C LEU A 56 -22.15 0.32 10.37
N GLN A 57 -21.63 -0.44 9.40
CA GLN A 57 -21.13 0.10 8.14
C GLN A 57 -22.24 0.76 7.31
N LYS A 58 -23.45 0.18 7.31
CA LYS A 58 -24.62 0.80 6.68
C LYS A 58 -24.95 2.15 7.33
N LYS A 59 -25.01 2.18 8.66
CA LYS A 59 -25.24 3.41 9.43
C LYS A 59 -24.13 4.45 9.17
N GLU A 60 -22.86 4.03 9.10
CA GLU A 60 -21.74 4.91 8.75
C GLU A 60 -21.97 5.60 7.40
N ARG A 61 -22.39 4.84 6.36
CA ARG A 61 -22.72 5.41 5.04
C ARG A 61 -23.91 6.38 5.10
N GLU A 62 -24.99 6.02 5.81
CA GLU A 62 -26.16 6.87 5.98
C GLU A 62 -25.84 8.19 6.71
N GLN A 63 -24.79 8.21 7.52
CA GLN A 63 -24.28 9.40 8.23
C GLN A 63 -23.19 10.17 7.47
N GLY A 64 -22.98 9.89 6.20
CA GLY A 64 -22.00 10.61 5.37
C GLY A 64 -20.56 10.07 5.50
N GLY A 65 -20.37 8.80 5.91
CA GLY A 65 -19.10 8.11 5.91
C GLY A 65 -18.30 8.17 7.23
N VAL A 66 -18.89 8.73 8.29
CA VAL A 66 -18.32 8.73 9.64
C VAL A 66 -19.38 8.32 10.65
N LEU A 67 -19.17 7.19 11.34
CA LEU A 67 -20.10 6.70 12.35
C LEU A 67 -19.87 7.40 13.71
N ASP A 68 -18.62 7.51 14.11
CA ASP A 68 -18.20 8.12 15.38
C ASP A 68 -16.74 8.58 15.28
N MET A 69 -16.35 9.55 16.09
CA MET A 69 -14.98 10.09 16.11
C MET A 69 -14.56 10.41 17.55
N GLU A 70 -13.34 10.04 17.88
CA GLU A 70 -12.72 10.40 19.15
C GLU A 70 -12.35 11.90 19.17
N THR A 71 -12.59 12.56 20.30
CA THR A 71 -12.31 13.99 20.45
C THR A 71 -11.55 14.34 21.72
N GLU A 72 -11.53 13.42 22.71
CA GLU A 72 -11.01 13.69 24.05
C GLU A 72 -9.69 12.96 24.34
N VAL A 73 -9.50 11.79 23.72
CA VAL A 73 -8.37 10.89 24.01
C VAL A 73 -7.49 10.73 22.79
N VAL A 74 -6.19 11.01 22.95
CA VAL A 74 -5.19 10.69 21.93
C VAL A 74 -4.96 9.18 21.87
N SER A 75 -5.00 8.62 20.70
CA SER A 75 -4.79 7.19 20.50
C SER A 75 -3.41 6.74 21.02
N GLY A 76 -3.37 5.59 21.62
CA GLY A 76 -2.18 4.98 22.19
C GLY A 76 -2.50 3.56 22.64
N LEU A 77 -1.48 2.78 22.97
CA LEU A 77 -1.64 1.35 23.25
C LEU A 77 -2.65 1.07 24.38
N THR A 78 -2.61 1.88 25.43
CA THR A 78 -3.47 1.73 26.62
C THR A 78 -4.48 2.88 26.78
N ALA A 79 -4.76 3.61 25.70
CA ALA A 79 -5.61 4.80 25.77
C ALA A 79 -7.10 4.51 26.00
N TYR A 80 -7.55 3.30 25.69
CA TYR A 80 -8.96 2.93 25.72
C TYR A 80 -9.19 1.68 26.58
N PRO A 81 -10.38 1.55 27.20
CA PRO A 81 -10.82 0.27 27.77
C PRO A 81 -11.01 -0.78 26.68
N ALA A 82 -11.28 -2.03 27.07
CA ALA A 82 -11.62 -3.08 26.12
C ALA A 82 -12.86 -2.71 25.29
N GLY A 83 -12.76 -2.83 23.97
CA GLY A 83 -13.85 -2.61 23.03
C GLY A 83 -14.14 -3.87 22.23
N TYR A 84 -15.39 -4.07 21.85
CA TYR A 84 -15.89 -5.23 21.12
C TYR A 84 -16.78 -4.79 19.96
N ILE A 85 -17.00 -5.67 18.98
CA ILE A 85 -17.94 -5.41 17.87
C ILE A 85 -19.34 -5.15 18.41
N ASN A 86 -19.76 -5.98 19.37
CA ASN A 86 -20.98 -5.81 20.13
C ASN A 86 -20.77 -6.35 21.55
N GLU A 87 -20.95 -5.52 22.56
CA GLU A 87 -20.70 -5.89 23.96
C GLU A 87 -21.55 -7.08 24.43
N ASP A 88 -22.80 -7.17 23.95
CA ASP A 88 -23.71 -8.28 24.28
C ASP A 88 -23.34 -9.61 23.62
N MET A 89 -22.43 -9.55 22.64
CA MET A 89 -21.96 -10.71 21.84
C MET A 89 -20.45 -10.93 21.98
N LYS A 90 -19.79 -10.29 22.91
CA LYS A 90 -18.32 -10.34 23.03
C LYS A 90 -17.76 -11.76 23.19
N GLU A 91 -18.51 -12.67 23.79
CA GLU A 91 -18.13 -14.07 23.97
C GLU A 91 -18.05 -14.84 22.61
N LEU A 92 -18.62 -14.30 21.55
CA LEU A 92 -18.51 -14.86 20.20
C LEU A 92 -17.20 -14.46 19.52
N GLU A 93 -16.55 -13.37 19.95
CA GLU A 93 -15.32 -12.89 19.33
C GLU A 93 -14.13 -13.80 19.68
N LYS A 94 -13.61 -14.52 18.69
CA LYS A 94 -12.39 -15.33 18.84
C LYS A 94 -11.12 -14.51 18.80
N VAL A 95 -11.14 -13.40 18.06
CA VAL A 95 -10.05 -12.43 18.04
C VAL A 95 -10.58 -11.12 18.60
N VAL A 96 -10.04 -10.67 19.73
CA VAL A 96 -10.46 -9.45 20.42
C VAL A 96 -9.48 -8.31 20.22
N GLY A 97 -9.96 -7.08 20.42
CA GLY A 97 -9.19 -5.86 20.31
C GLY A 97 -9.71 -4.90 19.24
N LEU A 98 -9.90 -3.64 19.61
CA LEU A 98 -10.29 -2.57 18.69
C LEU A 98 -9.25 -1.44 18.74
N GLN A 99 -9.20 -0.66 17.68
CA GLN A 99 -8.37 0.55 17.60
C GLN A 99 -8.75 1.57 18.67
N THR A 100 -10.06 1.71 18.97
CA THR A 100 -10.63 2.53 20.02
C THR A 100 -11.49 1.66 20.97
N ASP A 101 -12.37 2.28 21.75
CA ASP A 101 -13.34 1.60 22.62
C ASP A 101 -14.59 1.10 21.87
N LYS A 102 -14.82 1.54 20.62
CA LYS A 102 -16.01 1.20 19.83
C LYS A 102 -15.65 0.84 18.38
N PRO A 103 -16.41 -0.06 17.74
CA PRO A 103 -16.21 -0.40 16.34
C PRO A 103 -16.47 0.81 15.44
N LEU A 104 -15.65 0.96 14.41
CA LEU A 104 -15.70 2.04 13.42
C LEU A 104 -15.58 3.47 13.99
N LYS A 105 -15.32 3.65 15.26
CA LYS A 105 -14.99 4.95 15.83
C LYS A 105 -13.57 5.34 15.39
N ARG A 106 -13.45 6.51 14.75
CA ARG A 106 -12.18 7.00 14.22
C ARG A 106 -11.27 7.49 15.34
N ALA A 107 -10.03 7.06 15.35
CA ALA A 107 -9.06 7.45 16.36
C ALA A 107 -8.55 8.88 16.13
N PHE A 108 -8.38 9.64 17.20
CA PHE A 108 -7.73 10.95 17.20
C PHE A 108 -6.22 10.78 17.36
N MET A 109 -5.45 11.08 16.31
CA MET A 109 -4.01 10.84 16.24
C MET A 109 -3.24 12.10 15.80
N PRO A 110 -2.95 13.05 16.69
CA PRO A 110 -2.29 14.29 16.31
C PRO A 110 -0.77 14.18 16.15
N TYR A 111 -0.19 13.01 16.27
CA TYR A 111 1.26 12.80 16.16
C TYR A 111 1.85 13.36 14.86
N GLY A 112 1.17 13.11 13.73
CA GLY A 112 1.53 13.65 12.43
C GLY A 112 1.21 15.14 12.32
N GLY A 113 -0.02 15.53 12.64
CA GLY A 113 -0.47 16.92 12.50
C GLY A 113 -1.74 17.23 13.24
N ILE A 114 -1.65 18.02 14.34
CA ILE A 114 -2.81 18.45 15.12
C ILE A 114 -3.85 19.17 14.25
N LYS A 115 -3.44 20.05 13.35
CA LYS A 115 -4.35 20.78 12.47
C LYS A 115 -5.17 19.85 11.55
N MET A 116 -4.59 18.75 11.08
CA MET A 116 -5.30 17.77 10.25
C MET A 116 -6.33 17.02 11.10
N ALA A 117 -5.96 16.58 12.30
CA ALA A 117 -6.86 15.88 13.22
C ALA A 117 -8.06 16.75 13.64
N GLU A 118 -7.81 18.01 13.99
CA GLU A 118 -8.86 18.99 14.33
C GLU A 118 -9.75 19.32 13.14
N GLN A 119 -9.18 19.50 11.96
CA GLN A 119 -9.95 19.74 10.75
C GLN A 119 -10.83 18.54 10.39
N ALA A 120 -10.36 17.31 10.63
CA ALA A 120 -11.17 16.12 10.46
C ALA A 120 -12.39 16.12 11.39
N CYS A 121 -12.18 16.37 12.70
CA CYS A 121 -13.27 16.50 13.66
C CYS A 121 -14.29 17.56 13.21
N THR A 122 -13.86 18.78 12.96
CA THR A 122 -14.72 19.89 12.55
C THR A 122 -15.48 19.59 11.25
N THR A 123 -14.83 18.96 10.27
CA THR A 123 -15.44 18.61 9.00
C THR A 123 -16.65 17.67 9.17
N TYR A 124 -16.57 16.75 10.12
CA TYR A 124 -17.61 15.77 10.37
C TYR A 124 -18.55 16.13 11.52
N GLY A 125 -18.48 17.37 12.02
CA GLY A 125 -19.41 17.91 13.02
C GLY A 125 -19.04 17.60 14.47
N TYR A 126 -17.78 17.27 14.74
CA TYR A 126 -17.23 17.04 16.09
C TYR A 126 -16.40 18.23 16.54
N GLU A 127 -16.35 18.48 17.84
CA GLU A 127 -15.49 19.50 18.44
C GLU A 127 -14.33 18.80 19.17
N PRO A 128 -13.06 19.02 18.72
CA PRO A 128 -11.91 18.48 19.41
C PRO A 128 -11.69 19.17 20.76
N SER A 129 -11.14 18.42 21.72
CA SER A 129 -10.82 18.92 23.04
C SER A 129 -9.87 20.12 23.00
N LYS A 130 -10.23 21.21 23.68
CA LYS A 130 -9.37 22.40 23.82
C LYS A 130 -8.08 22.10 24.57
N GLU A 131 -8.12 21.17 25.50
CA GLU A 131 -6.94 20.72 26.26
C GLU A 131 -5.93 20.02 25.36
N LEU A 132 -6.40 19.08 24.50
CA LEU A 132 -5.55 18.43 23.52
C LEU A 132 -4.94 19.44 22.54
N HIS A 133 -5.74 20.39 22.05
CA HIS A 133 -5.22 21.47 21.20
C HIS A 133 -4.07 22.22 21.90
N HIS A 134 -4.29 22.63 23.15
CA HIS A 134 -3.28 23.36 23.93
C HIS A 134 -1.99 22.56 24.13
N ILE A 135 -2.11 21.27 24.49
CA ILE A 135 -0.96 20.37 24.67
C ILE A 135 -0.13 20.27 23.38
N PHE A 136 -0.80 20.04 22.24
CA PHE A 136 -0.13 19.83 20.95
C PHE A 136 0.29 21.12 20.23
N THR A 137 -0.03 22.29 20.75
CA THR A 137 0.44 23.57 20.21
C THR A 137 1.49 24.24 21.11
N GLU A 138 1.43 24.04 22.43
CA GLU A 138 2.31 24.71 23.38
C GLU A 138 3.43 23.82 23.92
N TYR A 139 3.17 22.54 24.15
CA TYR A 139 4.11 21.63 24.82
C TYR A 139 4.65 20.52 23.93
N HIS A 140 4.00 20.19 22.81
CA HIS A 140 4.38 19.12 21.92
C HIS A 140 4.43 19.58 20.47
N LYS A 141 5.61 19.52 19.85
CA LYS A 141 5.77 19.82 18.43
C LYS A 141 5.47 18.57 17.59
N THR A 142 4.55 18.67 16.65
CA THR A 142 4.26 17.58 15.72
C THR A 142 5.26 17.57 14.54
N HIS A 143 5.40 16.40 13.88
CA HIS A 143 6.33 16.32 12.76
C HIS A 143 5.93 17.25 11.60
N ASN A 144 4.63 17.40 11.31
CA ASN A 144 4.20 18.27 10.22
C ASN A 144 4.54 19.74 10.50
N GLN A 145 4.39 20.18 11.74
CA GLN A 145 4.81 21.52 12.14
C GLN A 145 6.32 21.71 11.91
N ALA A 146 7.12 20.73 12.34
CA ALA A 146 8.56 20.75 12.15
C ALA A 146 8.97 20.71 10.68
N VAL A 147 8.28 19.92 9.85
CA VAL A 147 8.51 19.87 8.39
C VAL A 147 8.25 21.23 7.73
N PHE A 148 7.11 21.88 8.05
CA PHE A 148 6.80 23.19 7.47
C PHE A 148 7.71 24.33 7.95
N ASP A 149 8.31 24.20 9.13
CA ASP A 149 9.31 25.14 9.63
C ASP A 149 10.61 25.12 8.79
N VAL A 150 11.00 23.95 8.29
CA VAL A 150 12.27 23.79 7.54
C VAL A 150 12.13 23.80 6.03
N TYR A 151 10.91 23.70 5.51
CA TYR A 151 10.68 23.77 4.08
C TYR A 151 11.18 25.11 3.50
N THR A 152 12.05 25.00 2.49
CA THR A 152 12.49 26.17 1.73
C THR A 152 11.33 26.76 0.91
N PRO A 153 11.44 28.02 0.46
CA PRO A 153 10.45 28.60 -0.45
C PRO A 153 10.25 27.77 -1.72
N GLU A 154 11.30 27.16 -2.23
CA GLU A 154 11.27 26.29 -3.41
C GLU A 154 10.46 25.00 -3.14
N MET A 155 10.69 24.32 -2.01
CA MET A 155 9.91 23.15 -1.60
C MET A 155 8.43 23.48 -1.43
N LYS A 156 8.11 24.61 -0.78
CA LYS A 156 6.73 25.11 -0.61
C LYS A 156 6.07 25.36 -1.96
N LYS A 157 6.80 25.99 -2.90
CA LYS A 157 6.32 26.28 -4.25
C LYS A 157 6.08 25.00 -5.06
N ALA A 158 7.02 24.04 -5.01
CA ALA A 158 6.86 22.74 -5.68
C ALA A 158 5.64 21.96 -5.17
N ARG A 159 5.44 21.93 -3.85
CA ARG A 159 4.26 21.33 -3.20
C ARG A 159 2.97 22.02 -3.63
N HIS A 160 2.92 23.36 -3.60
CA HIS A 160 1.76 24.15 -4.02
C HIS A 160 1.37 23.87 -5.47
N ASN A 161 2.34 23.84 -6.36
CA ASN A 161 2.14 23.60 -7.78
C ASN A 161 1.98 22.12 -8.17
N LYS A 162 1.96 21.18 -7.22
CA LYS A 162 1.74 19.75 -7.45
C LYS A 162 2.77 19.10 -8.41
N ILE A 163 3.99 19.63 -8.50
CA ILE A 163 5.08 18.93 -9.20
C ILE A 163 5.68 17.83 -8.31
N ILE A 164 5.67 18.03 -7.00
CA ILE A 164 5.83 16.99 -5.99
C ILE A 164 4.53 16.89 -5.21
N THR A 165 3.96 15.69 -5.04
CA THR A 165 2.64 15.52 -4.48
C THR A 165 2.50 14.18 -3.72
N GLY A 166 1.47 14.05 -2.87
CA GLY A 166 1.30 12.91 -1.98
C GLY A 166 2.33 12.84 -0.86
N LEU A 167 2.92 13.98 -0.48
CA LEU A 167 3.93 14.08 0.56
C LEU A 167 3.37 13.70 1.94
N PRO A 168 4.05 12.85 2.72
CA PRO A 168 3.65 12.52 4.09
C PRO A 168 4.06 13.61 5.09
N ASP A 169 3.91 14.86 4.71
CA ASP A 169 4.25 16.05 5.52
C ASP A 169 3.15 16.47 6.48
N THR A 170 1.94 15.91 6.36
CA THR A 170 0.79 16.20 7.20
C THR A 170 0.19 14.95 7.88
N TYR A 171 0.73 13.77 7.62
CA TYR A 171 0.30 12.49 8.19
C TYR A 171 1.49 11.58 8.44
N GLY A 172 1.28 10.43 9.05
CA GLY A 172 2.35 9.50 9.38
C GLY A 172 2.99 8.81 8.17
N ARG A 173 4.13 8.20 8.38
CA ARG A 173 4.97 7.57 7.34
C ARG A 173 4.33 6.34 6.70
N GLY A 174 3.85 5.38 7.52
CA GLY A 174 3.05 4.25 7.06
C GLY A 174 3.74 3.23 6.15
N ARG A 175 5.04 3.13 6.12
CA ARG A 175 5.80 2.19 5.28
C ARG A 175 6.73 1.30 6.10
N ILE A 176 6.26 0.93 7.28
CA ILE A 176 6.90 -0.04 8.15
C ILE A 176 5.96 -1.23 8.26
N VAL A 177 6.50 -2.44 8.16
CA VAL A 177 5.79 -3.68 8.46
C VAL A 177 6.51 -4.34 9.63
N GLY A 178 5.94 -4.25 10.82
CA GLY A 178 6.44 -4.96 11.98
C GLY A 178 6.32 -6.47 11.77
N ASP A 179 7.30 -7.25 12.21
CA ASP A 179 7.15 -8.71 12.21
C ASP A 179 6.27 -9.14 13.38
N TYR A 180 4.96 -9.01 13.21
CA TYR A 180 3.94 -9.32 14.22
C TYR A 180 3.95 -10.79 14.67
N ARG A 181 4.52 -11.69 13.84
CA ARG A 181 4.71 -13.11 14.13
C ARG A 181 5.64 -13.32 15.32
N ARG A 182 6.57 -12.36 15.59
CA ARG A 182 7.49 -12.39 16.73
C ARG A 182 6.75 -12.42 18.05
N VAL A 183 5.64 -11.70 18.16
CA VAL A 183 4.82 -11.68 19.39
C VAL A 183 4.28 -13.07 19.69
N ALA A 184 3.76 -13.77 18.67
CA ALA A 184 3.26 -15.13 18.83
C ALA A 184 4.35 -16.16 19.08
N LEU A 185 5.50 -16.05 18.38
CA LEU A 185 6.55 -17.04 18.45
C LEU A 185 7.39 -16.95 19.74
N TYR A 186 7.65 -15.73 20.23
CA TYR A 186 8.60 -15.50 21.33
C TYR A 186 7.96 -14.98 22.60
N GLY A 187 6.83 -14.27 22.50
CA GLY A 187 6.28 -13.49 23.60
C GLY A 187 7.07 -12.20 23.88
N ILE A 188 6.46 -11.30 24.60
CA ILE A 188 7.01 -9.96 24.81
C ILE A 188 8.27 -9.97 25.70
N ASP A 189 8.32 -10.84 26.73
CA ASP A 189 9.45 -10.81 27.66
C ASP A 189 10.76 -11.19 26.98
N PHE A 190 10.73 -12.18 26.07
CA PHE A 190 11.89 -12.52 25.26
C PHE A 190 12.33 -11.35 24.36
N LEU A 191 11.38 -10.70 23.69
CA LEU A 191 11.69 -9.57 22.81
C LEU A 191 12.26 -8.36 23.58
N VAL A 192 11.79 -8.12 24.80
CA VAL A 192 12.34 -7.08 25.67
C VAL A 192 13.79 -7.39 26.07
N GLU A 193 14.10 -8.65 26.41
CA GLU A 193 15.48 -9.02 26.76
C GLU A 193 16.40 -8.89 25.55
N GLN A 194 15.98 -9.29 24.35
CA GLN A 194 16.75 -9.08 23.13
C GLN A 194 17.03 -7.59 22.88
N LYS A 195 16.03 -6.72 23.03
CA LYS A 195 16.23 -5.27 22.85
C LYS A 195 17.13 -4.66 23.95
N LYS A 196 17.12 -5.19 25.17
CA LYS A 196 18.07 -4.78 26.22
C LYS A 196 19.50 -5.20 25.89
N GLU A 197 19.67 -6.38 25.30
CA GLU A 197 20.97 -6.85 24.83
C GLU A 197 21.48 -5.98 23.67
N ASP A 198 20.63 -5.65 22.70
CA ASP A 198 20.92 -4.70 21.62
C ASP A 198 21.36 -3.34 22.19
N LEU A 199 20.65 -2.82 23.20
CA LEU A 199 20.98 -1.55 23.85
C LEU A 199 22.34 -1.61 24.56
N ALA A 200 22.66 -2.74 25.18
CA ALA A 200 23.95 -2.94 25.86
C ALA A 200 25.12 -2.99 24.88
N ASN A 201 24.88 -3.55 23.69
CA ASN A 201 25.90 -3.74 22.64
C ASN A 201 25.91 -2.57 21.61
N CYS A 202 25.06 -1.56 21.79
CA CYS A 202 24.92 -0.45 20.85
C CYS A 202 26.14 0.48 20.87
N GLY A 203 26.91 0.49 19.77
CA GLY A 203 28.09 1.34 19.58
C GLY A 203 29.33 0.84 20.31
N ASP A 204 30.43 1.55 20.13
CA ASP A 204 31.76 1.26 20.73
C ASP A 204 32.01 2.04 22.03
N GLY A 205 30.97 2.69 22.59
CA GLY A 205 31.07 3.58 23.73
C GLY A 205 31.19 5.07 23.36
N THR A 206 31.37 5.38 22.09
CA THR A 206 31.39 6.77 21.61
C THR A 206 29.96 7.26 21.34
N MET A 207 29.56 8.35 21.95
CA MET A 207 28.23 8.96 21.79
C MET A 207 28.20 9.89 20.58
N THR A 208 28.21 9.34 19.38
CA THR A 208 27.90 10.07 18.16
C THR A 208 26.40 10.34 18.06
N ASP A 209 25.96 11.22 17.15
CA ASP A 209 24.55 11.52 16.94
C ASP A 209 23.75 10.25 16.57
N GLU A 210 24.35 9.37 15.75
CA GLU A 210 23.73 8.11 15.36
C GLU A 210 23.58 7.16 16.55
N VAL A 211 24.63 7.03 17.38
CA VAL A 211 24.58 6.15 18.57
C VAL A 211 23.58 6.67 19.59
N ILE A 212 23.57 7.99 19.85
CA ILE A 212 22.59 8.61 20.76
C ILE A 212 21.17 8.32 20.26
N ARG A 213 20.92 8.56 18.98
CA ARG A 213 19.60 8.35 18.38
C ARG A 213 19.19 6.87 18.43
N LEU A 214 20.07 5.95 18.07
CA LEU A 214 19.79 4.52 18.11
C LEU A 214 19.48 4.04 19.53
N ARG A 215 20.21 4.50 20.54
CA ARG A 215 19.95 4.18 21.95
C ARG A 215 18.58 4.70 22.43
N GLU A 216 18.22 5.91 22.00
CA GLU A 216 16.90 6.48 22.26
C GLU A 216 15.81 5.61 21.63
N GLU A 217 15.93 5.27 20.35
CA GLU A 217 15.00 4.41 19.61
C GLU A 217 14.80 3.05 20.29
N ILE A 218 15.89 2.35 20.65
CA ILE A 218 15.80 1.07 21.35
C ILE A 218 15.09 1.21 22.70
N SER A 219 15.36 2.29 23.45
CA SER A 219 14.71 2.56 24.73
C SER A 219 13.20 2.80 24.56
N GLU A 220 12.79 3.47 23.49
CA GLU A 220 11.37 3.64 23.14
C GLU A 220 10.71 2.34 22.70
N GLN A 221 11.42 1.49 21.94
CA GLN A 221 10.96 0.15 21.57
C GLN A 221 10.70 -0.73 22.80
N ILE A 222 11.62 -0.73 23.78
CA ILE A 222 11.44 -1.48 25.05
C ILE A 222 10.19 -0.99 25.78
N ARG A 223 9.97 0.32 25.87
CA ARG A 223 8.75 0.88 26.48
C ARG A 223 7.49 0.48 25.73
N ALA A 224 7.53 0.51 24.39
CA ALA A 224 6.40 0.12 23.54
C ALA A 224 6.03 -1.36 23.73
N LEU A 225 7.01 -2.27 23.82
CA LEU A 225 6.79 -3.69 24.14
C LEU A 225 6.10 -3.85 25.51
N GLY A 226 6.54 -3.12 26.53
CA GLY A 226 5.88 -3.13 27.84
C GLY A 226 4.42 -2.67 27.76
N LYS A 227 4.14 -1.61 27.02
CA LYS A 227 2.78 -1.11 26.76
C LYS A 227 1.92 -2.09 25.95
N MET A 228 2.53 -2.88 25.08
CA MET A 228 1.81 -3.94 24.35
C MET A 228 1.29 -5.03 25.28
N LYS A 229 2.07 -5.42 26.31
CA LYS A 229 1.60 -6.32 27.37
C LYS A 229 0.43 -5.71 28.15
N GLU A 230 0.54 -4.44 28.57
CA GLU A 230 -0.53 -3.74 29.26
C GLU A 230 -1.81 -3.69 28.40
N MET A 231 -1.69 -3.43 27.10
CA MET A 231 -2.81 -3.45 26.17
C MET A 231 -3.49 -4.82 26.08
N ALA A 232 -2.73 -5.90 25.96
CA ALA A 232 -3.28 -7.26 25.93
C ALA A 232 -4.00 -7.61 27.25
N ALA A 233 -3.43 -7.18 28.38
CA ALA A 233 -4.03 -7.39 29.71
C ALA A 233 -5.40 -6.69 29.88
N ILE A 234 -5.67 -5.59 29.18
CA ILE A 234 -7.00 -4.95 29.15
C ILE A 234 -8.08 -5.91 28.64
N TYR A 235 -7.69 -6.80 27.70
CA TYR A 235 -8.55 -7.84 27.13
C TYR A 235 -8.45 -9.19 27.86
N GLY A 236 -7.71 -9.24 28.97
CA GLY A 236 -7.57 -10.44 29.81
C GLY A 236 -6.50 -11.42 29.35
N TYR A 237 -5.60 -11.03 28.45
CA TYR A 237 -4.54 -11.89 27.92
C TYR A 237 -3.15 -11.54 28.47
N ASP A 238 -2.35 -12.57 28.73
CA ASP A 238 -0.94 -12.43 29.09
C ASP A 238 -0.07 -12.89 27.90
N ILE A 239 0.50 -11.94 27.18
CA ILE A 239 1.39 -12.17 26.04
C ILE A 239 2.89 -12.13 26.43
N SER A 240 3.21 -12.35 27.70
CA SER A 240 4.59 -12.39 28.18
C SER A 240 5.41 -13.51 27.54
N GLY A 241 4.78 -14.68 27.39
CA GLY A 241 5.35 -15.87 26.75
C GLY A 241 4.86 -16.12 25.34
N PRO A 242 5.45 -17.11 24.64
CA PRO A 242 5.02 -17.53 23.31
C PRO A 242 3.63 -18.15 23.32
N ALA A 243 2.94 -18.07 22.18
CA ALA A 243 1.64 -18.70 21.96
C ALA A 243 1.72 -20.23 22.08
N GLU A 244 0.75 -20.82 22.77
CA GLU A 244 0.69 -22.27 23.01
C GLU A 244 -0.18 -23.03 22.00
N ASN A 245 -1.11 -22.34 21.32
CA ASN A 245 -2.08 -22.93 20.41
C ASN A 245 -2.43 -21.97 19.26
N ALA A 246 -3.26 -22.43 18.32
CA ALA A 246 -3.65 -21.67 17.13
C ALA A 246 -4.40 -20.37 17.49
N HIS A 247 -5.31 -20.43 18.45
CA HIS A 247 -6.05 -19.25 18.89
C HIS A 247 -5.10 -18.17 19.46
N GLU A 248 -4.18 -18.57 20.33
CA GLU A 248 -3.19 -17.64 20.88
C GLU A 248 -2.26 -17.12 19.80
N ALA A 249 -1.82 -17.96 18.85
CA ALA A 249 -0.95 -17.51 17.77
C ALA A 249 -1.60 -16.41 16.93
N VAL A 250 -2.87 -16.55 16.57
CA VAL A 250 -3.64 -15.53 15.86
C VAL A 250 -3.83 -14.29 16.73
N GLN A 251 -4.20 -14.45 18.00
CA GLN A 251 -4.48 -13.35 18.92
C GLN A 251 -3.22 -12.54 19.28
N TRP A 252 -2.05 -13.21 19.56
CA TRP A 252 -0.79 -12.54 19.85
C TRP A 252 -0.28 -11.76 18.64
N LEU A 253 -0.33 -12.36 17.46
CA LEU A 253 -0.01 -11.71 16.21
C LEU A 253 -0.90 -10.48 16.01
N TYR A 254 -2.21 -10.62 16.23
CA TYR A 254 -3.14 -9.50 16.11
C TYR A 254 -2.85 -8.39 17.13
N PHE A 255 -2.47 -8.70 18.36
CA PHE A 255 -2.08 -7.66 19.34
C PHE A 255 -0.83 -6.88 18.88
N GLY A 256 0.14 -7.54 18.24
CA GLY A 256 1.27 -6.86 17.60
C GLY A 256 0.82 -5.89 16.52
N TYR A 257 -0.08 -6.33 15.64
CA TYR A 257 -0.67 -5.49 14.60
C TYR A 257 -1.56 -4.37 15.16
N LEU A 258 -2.35 -4.66 16.18
CA LEU A 258 -3.19 -3.67 16.86
C LEU A 258 -2.36 -2.55 17.52
N ALA A 259 -1.20 -2.89 18.06
CA ALA A 259 -0.27 -1.91 18.61
C ALA A 259 0.22 -0.91 17.54
N ALA A 260 0.53 -1.41 16.35
CA ALA A 260 0.85 -0.57 15.20
C ALA A 260 -0.33 0.35 14.83
N ILE A 261 -1.52 -0.18 14.69
CA ILE A 261 -2.74 0.58 14.37
C ILE A 261 -3.01 1.70 15.38
N LYS A 262 -2.81 1.44 16.67
CA LYS A 262 -3.07 2.41 17.75
C LYS A 262 -2.05 3.54 17.80
N THR A 263 -0.85 3.36 17.24
CA THR A 263 0.25 4.31 17.33
C THR A 263 0.67 4.90 16.00
N GLN A 264 0.27 4.30 14.86
CA GLN A 264 0.63 4.75 13.53
C GLN A 264 -0.51 5.55 12.89
N ASN A 265 -0.20 6.73 12.37
CA ASN A 265 -1.12 7.57 11.59
C ASN A 265 -0.68 7.63 10.12
N GLY A 266 -0.36 6.46 9.58
CA GLY A 266 0.22 6.36 8.25
C GLY A 266 -0.81 6.13 7.14
N ALA A 267 -0.28 6.14 5.93
CA ALA A 267 -1.01 5.80 4.73
C ALA A 267 -1.10 4.28 4.51
N ALA A 268 -0.33 3.46 5.25
CA ALA A 268 -0.35 2.01 5.10
C ALA A 268 -0.18 1.31 6.44
N MET A 269 -1.02 0.30 6.66
CA MET A 269 -1.04 -0.54 7.85
C MET A 269 -0.96 -2.02 7.44
N SER A 270 0.12 -2.38 6.73
CA SER A 270 0.32 -3.73 6.21
C SER A 270 0.45 -4.76 7.32
N VAL A 271 -0.20 -5.92 7.11
CA VAL A 271 -0.16 -7.06 8.05
C VAL A 271 1.08 -7.92 7.80
N GLY A 272 1.46 -8.05 6.53
CA GLY A 272 2.58 -8.86 6.12
C GLY A 272 2.21 -10.32 5.83
N ARG A 273 3.24 -11.14 5.63
CA ARG A 273 3.13 -12.55 5.28
C ARG A 273 2.93 -13.40 6.54
N VAL A 274 1.67 -13.69 6.88
CA VAL A 274 1.31 -14.38 8.13
C VAL A 274 0.69 -15.76 7.93
N SER A 275 0.21 -16.09 6.72
CA SER A 275 -0.55 -17.31 6.44
C SER A 275 0.22 -18.59 6.73
N THR A 276 1.42 -18.74 6.14
CA THR A 276 2.29 -19.91 6.31
C THR A 276 2.73 -20.09 7.77
N PHE A 277 2.96 -18.98 8.48
CA PHE A 277 3.29 -19.00 9.92
C PHE A 277 2.14 -19.53 10.76
N LEU A 278 0.94 -18.97 10.59
CA LEU A 278 -0.24 -19.37 11.35
C LEU A 278 -0.67 -20.80 11.04
N ASP A 279 -0.46 -21.26 9.80
CA ASP A 279 -0.79 -22.62 9.40
C ASP A 279 -0.04 -23.67 10.24
N ILE A 280 1.19 -23.39 10.66
CA ILE A 280 1.99 -24.31 11.50
C ILE A 280 1.23 -24.63 12.81
N TYR A 281 0.70 -23.62 13.48
CA TYR A 281 -0.09 -23.78 14.70
C TYR A 281 -1.46 -24.44 14.42
N ILE A 282 -2.13 -24.00 13.39
CA ILE A 282 -3.46 -24.49 12.99
C ILE A 282 -3.38 -25.99 12.62
N GLN A 283 -2.41 -26.39 11.78
CA GLN A 283 -2.25 -27.79 11.39
C GLN A 283 -1.90 -28.69 12.57
N ARG A 284 -1.05 -28.22 13.50
CA ARG A 284 -0.76 -28.95 14.72
C ARG A 284 -2.02 -29.19 15.54
N ASP A 285 -2.83 -28.17 15.73
CA ASP A 285 -4.02 -28.25 16.57
C ASP A 285 -5.13 -29.08 15.91
N LEU A 286 -5.27 -29.01 14.57
CA LEU A 286 -6.12 -29.90 13.78
C LEU A 286 -5.69 -31.37 13.91
N LYS A 287 -4.39 -31.67 13.78
CA LYS A 287 -3.83 -33.03 13.93
C LYS A 287 -4.04 -33.58 15.34
N ASN A 288 -3.98 -32.72 16.35
CA ASN A 288 -4.23 -33.09 17.74
C ASN A 288 -5.73 -33.20 18.08
N GLY A 289 -6.63 -32.79 17.17
CA GLY A 289 -8.07 -32.79 17.36
C GLY A 289 -8.55 -31.77 18.39
N THR A 290 -7.76 -30.73 18.65
CA THR A 290 -8.10 -29.64 19.58
C THR A 290 -8.95 -28.55 18.93
N ILE A 291 -8.91 -28.44 17.61
CA ILE A 291 -9.79 -27.60 16.79
C ILE A 291 -10.29 -28.37 15.56
N THR A 292 -11.38 -27.89 14.99
CA THR A 292 -11.96 -28.36 13.73
C THR A 292 -11.60 -27.42 12.57
N GLU A 293 -11.82 -27.86 11.32
CA GLU A 293 -11.63 -26.98 10.13
C GLU A 293 -12.56 -25.75 10.20
N ALA A 294 -13.77 -25.87 10.76
CA ALA A 294 -14.68 -24.74 10.96
C ALA A 294 -14.13 -23.72 11.97
N GLU A 295 -13.58 -24.18 13.10
CA GLU A 295 -12.96 -23.31 14.10
C GLU A 295 -11.66 -22.67 13.56
N ALA A 296 -10.89 -23.39 12.75
CA ALA A 296 -9.72 -22.84 12.07
C ALA A 296 -10.11 -21.70 11.10
N GLN A 297 -11.18 -21.89 10.33
CA GLN A 297 -11.73 -20.85 9.45
C GLN A 297 -12.27 -19.65 10.25
N GLU A 298 -12.99 -19.92 11.36
CA GLU A 298 -13.54 -18.89 12.24
C GLU A 298 -12.44 -17.95 12.80
N LEU A 299 -11.29 -18.49 13.21
CA LEU A 299 -10.16 -17.67 13.66
C LEU A 299 -9.68 -16.69 12.58
N ILE A 300 -9.58 -17.17 11.34
CA ILE A 300 -9.14 -16.34 10.20
C ILE A 300 -10.22 -15.31 9.82
N ASP A 301 -11.49 -15.72 9.78
CA ASP A 301 -12.61 -14.82 9.53
C ASP A 301 -12.64 -13.67 10.54
N HIS A 302 -12.51 -13.98 11.85
CA HIS A 302 -12.52 -12.98 12.91
C HIS A 302 -11.28 -12.05 12.84
N PHE A 303 -10.11 -12.58 12.52
CA PHE A 303 -8.93 -11.75 12.27
C PHE A 303 -9.16 -10.76 11.12
N VAL A 304 -9.71 -11.24 10.01
CA VAL A 304 -10.01 -10.39 8.84
C VAL A 304 -11.11 -9.36 9.15
N MET A 305 -12.11 -9.70 9.96
CA MET A 305 -13.09 -8.71 10.44
C MET A 305 -12.42 -7.53 11.16
N LYS A 306 -11.41 -7.81 11.98
CA LYS A 306 -10.65 -6.75 12.68
C LYS A 306 -9.93 -5.83 11.70
N CYS A 307 -9.30 -6.36 10.64
CA CYS A 307 -8.70 -5.56 9.60
C CYS A 307 -9.70 -4.63 8.89
N ARG A 308 -10.94 -5.10 8.70
CA ARG A 308 -12.02 -4.34 8.03
C ARG A 308 -12.59 -3.19 8.88
N MET A 309 -12.25 -3.11 10.17
CA MET A 309 -12.76 -2.08 11.09
C MET A 309 -11.81 -0.91 11.34
N VAL A 310 -10.58 -0.97 10.86
CA VAL A 310 -9.57 0.08 11.11
C VAL A 310 -9.99 1.38 10.44
N LYS A 311 -10.09 2.46 11.23
CA LYS A 311 -10.51 3.79 10.77
C LYS A 311 -9.67 4.90 11.42
N PHE A 312 -9.16 5.81 10.58
CA PHE A 312 -8.46 7.00 11.04
C PHE A 312 -9.30 8.26 10.83
N ALA A 313 -9.08 9.27 11.67
CA ALA A 313 -9.65 10.60 11.47
C ALA A 313 -8.95 11.30 10.29
N ARG A 314 -9.61 11.34 9.13
CA ARG A 314 -9.07 11.92 7.89
C ARG A 314 -9.98 12.98 7.32
N ILE A 315 -9.40 13.96 6.65
CA ILE A 315 -10.13 15.07 6.00
C ILE A 315 -10.50 14.72 4.56
N PRO A 316 -11.55 15.37 3.99
CA PRO A 316 -11.97 15.10 2.60
C PRO A 316 -10.86 15.27 1.56
N SER A 317 -9.94 16.22 1.74
CA SER A 317 -8.82 16.40 0.81
C SER A 317 -7.83 15.21 0.82
N TYR A 318 -7.72 14.49 1.94
CA TYR A 318 -6.99 13.23 2.00
C TYR A 318 -7.69 12.17 1.14
N ASN A 319 -9.02 12.06 1.25
CA ASN A 319 -9.82 11.12 0.47
C ASN A 319 -9.87 11.45 -1.03
N GLN A 320 -9.58 12.68 -1.45
CA GLN A 320 -9.37 13.01 -2.86
C GLN A 320 -8.06 12.41 -3.40
N LEU A 321 -7.02 12.33 -2.56
CA LEU A 321 -5.75 11.69 -2.93
C LEU A 321 -5.81 10.17 -2.84
N PHE A 322 -6.45 9.64 -1.80
CA PHE A 322 -6.46 8.22 -1.43
C PHE A 322 -7.91 7.76 -1.22
N SER A 323 -8.66 7.66 -2.29
CA SER A 323 -10.10 7.42 -2.27
C SER A 323 -10.49 6.11 -1.61
N GLY A 324 -11.69 6.10 -1.01
CA GLY A 324 -12.26 4.94 -0.36
C GLY A 324 -11.80 4.74 1.09
N ASP A 325 -11.14 5.73 1.68
CA ASP A 325 -10.63 5.69 3.07
C ASP A 325 -9.73 4.47 3.37
N PRO A 326 -8.75 4.15 2.48
CA PRO A 326 -7.98 2.92 2.60
C PRO A 326 -7.02 2.98 3.78
N VAL A 327 -6.77 1.83 4.40
CA VAL A 327 -5.70 1.63 5.39
C VAL A 327 -4.57 0.77 4.85
N TRP A 328 -4.77 0.12 3.69
CA TRP A 328 -3.81 -0.79 3.06
C TRP A 328 -3.29 -1.84 4.05
N ALA A 329 -4.21 -2.58 4.65
CA ALA A 329 -3.89 -3.74 5.48
C ALA A 329 -3.45 -4.90 4.56
N THR A 330 -2.32 -4.71 3.86
CA THR A 330 -1.83 -5.68 2.87
C THR A 330 -1.38 -6.96 3.56
N LEU A 331 -1.85 -8.09 3.05
CA LEU A 331 -1.61 -9.42 3.57
C LEU A 331 -1.31 -10.37 2.39
N GLU A 332 -0.17 -11.04 2.44
CA GLU A 332 0.32 -11.87 1.36
C GLU A 332 0.01 -13.34 1.60
N VAL A 333 -0.32 -14.05 0.51
CA VAL A 333 -0.52 -15.49 0.43
C VAL A 333 0.27 -16.06 -0.75
N GLY A 334 0.60 -17.34 -0.72
CA GLY A 334 1.32 -18.01 -1.81
C GLY A 334 2.85 -17.83 -1.75
N GLY A 335 3.47 -17.78 -2.91
CA GLY A 335 4.93 -17.68 -3.09
C GLY A 335 5.69 -18.99 -2.96
N LEU A 336 6.99 -18.92 -3.24
CA LEU A 336 7.92 -20.05 -3.18
C LEU A 336 9.05 -19.77 -2.17
N GLY A 337 9.62 -20.83 -1.61
CA GLY A 337 10.88 -20.76 -0.86
C GLY A 337 12.07 -20.53 -1.79
N MET A 338 13.21 -20.12 -1.21
CA MET A 338 14.48 -20.02 -1.95
C MET A 338 14.96 -21.37 -2.51
N ASP A 339 14.45 -22.47 -1.96
CA ASP A 339 14.71 -23.84 -2.42
C ASP A 339 13.70 -24.33 -3.47
N GLY A 340 12.76 -23.46 -3.89
CA GLY A 340 11.74 -23.76 -4.89
C GLY A 340 10.52 -24.51 -4.36
N ARG A 341 10.46 -24.85 -3.06
CA ARG A 341 9.24 -25.45 -2.47
C ARG A 341 8.12 -24.42 -2.46
N SER A 342 6.90 -24.87 -2.77
CA SER A 342 5.72 -24.04 -2.57
C SER A 342 5.56 -23.66 -1.10
N MET A 343 5.28 -22.39 -0.83
CA MET A 343 4.93 -21.91 0.51
C MET A 343 3.41 -21.80 0.71
N VAL A 344 2.63 -22.26 -0.27
CA VAL A 344 1.18 -22.37 -0.15
C VAL A 344 0.83 -23.38 0.92
N THR A 345 -0.04 -22.99 1.84
CA THR A 345 -0.60 -23.81 2.91
C THR A 345 -2.14 -23.76 2.90
N LYS A 346 -2.80 -24.56 3.70
CA LYS A 346 -4.26 -24.48 3.84
C LYS A 346 -4.73 -23.10 4.33
N THR A 347 -3.93 -22.40 5.12
CA THR A 347 -4.30 -21.08 5.64
C THR A 347 -4.23 -19.99 4.56
N ASP A 348 -3.46 -20.16 3.48
CA ASP A 348 -3.54 -19.30 2.31
C ASP A 348 -4.93 -19.35 1.66
N TYR A 349 -5.46 -20.55 1.50
CA TYR A 349 -6.85 -20.75 1.04
C TYR A 349 -7.88 -20.14 2.01
N ARG A 350 -7.70 -20.32 3.34
CA ARG A 350 -8.61 -19.75 4.34
C ARG A 350 -8.67 -18.21 4.26
N PHE A 351 -7.55 -17.53 4.04
CA PHE A 351 -7.55 -16.09 3.85
C PHE A 351 -8.33 -15.67 2.59
N LEU A 352 -8.11 -16.35 1.47
CA LEU A 352 -8.89 -16.08 0.25
C LEU A 352 -10.39 -16.38 0.46
N HIS A 353 -10.71 -17.44 1.21
CA HIS A 353 -12.08 -17.86 1.49
C HIS A 353 -12.88 -16.88 2.35
N THR A 354 -12.20 -15.99 3.08
CA THR A 354 -12.89 -14.91 3.82
C THR A 354 -13.71 -13.99 2.90
N LEU A 355 -13.34 -13.91 1.61
CA LEU A 355 -14.07 -13.16 0.59
C LEU A 355 -15.37 -13.89 0.15
N GLU A 356 -15.47 -15.18 0.33
CA GLU A 356 -16.71 -15.95 0.17
C GLU A 356 -17.56 -15.84 1.45
N ASN A 357 -16.97 -16.09 2.63
CA ASN A 357 -17.69 -16.11 3.90
C ASN A 357 -18.27 -14.75 4.30
N MET A 358 -17.58 -13.66 3.98
CA MET A 358 -17.97 -12.31 4.39
C MET A 358 -18.13 -11.33 3.20
N GLY A 359 -18.07 -11.84 1.97
CA GLY A 359 -18.21 -11.06 0.75
C GLY A 359 -17.01 -10.17 0.39
N PRO A 360 -17.06 -9.57 -0.81
CA PRO A 360 -16.02 -8.69 -1.33
C PRO A 360 -15.66 -7.56 -0.37
N SER A 361 -14.37 -7.22 -0.29
CA SER A 361 -13.89 -6.11 0.54
C SER A 361 -12.56 -5.58 0.02
N PRO A 362 -12.31 -4.27 0.12
CA PRO A 362 -10.99 -3.71 -0.16
C PRO A 362 -9.93 -4.06 0.90
N GLU A 363 -10.36 -4.41 2.11
CA GLU A 363 -9.47 -4.73 3.24
C GLU A 363 -9.77 -6.12 3.83
N PRO A 364 -8.73 -6.89 4.20
CA PRO A 364 -7.32 -6.62 3.92
C PRO A 364 -7.07 -6.60 2.40
N ASN A 365 -6.01 -5.89 1.99
CA ASN A 365 -5.56 -5.88 0.60
C ASN A 365 -4.83 -7.21 0.30
N LEU A 366 -5.60 -8.26 0.00
CA LEU A 366 -5.07 -9.60 -0.22
C LEU A 366 -4.21 -9.64 -1.49
N THR A 367 -2.97 -10.10 -1.33
CA THR A 367 -1.96 -10.16 -2.39
C THR A 367 -1.48 -11.58 -2.57
N VAL A 368 -1.62 -12.13 -3.76
CA VAL A 368 -1.05 -13.42 -4.13
C VAL A 368 0.37 -13.19 -4.64
N LEU A 369 1.36 -13.72 -3.93
CA LEU A 369 2.73 -13.82 -4.40
C LEU A 369 2.78 -14.95 -5.43
N TYR A 370 2.69 -14.55 -6.70
CA TYR A 370 2.41 -15.45 -7.81
C TYR A 370 3.69 -15.96 -8.49
N SER A 371 3.66 -17.24 -8.82
CA SER A 371 4.61 -17.90 -9.73
C SER A 371 3.83 -18.92 -10.56
N SER A 372 4.21 -19.13 -11.81
CA SER A 372 3.66 -20.21 -12.64
C SER A 372 3.90 -21.59 -12.04
N HIS A 373 4.87 -21.71 -11.11
CA HIS A 373 5.23 -22.95 -10.40
C HIS A 373 4.40 -23.21 -9.14
N LEU A 374 3.46 -22.36 -8.76
CA LEU A 374 2.54 -22.60 -7.65
C LEU A 374 1.60 -23.80 -7.94
N PRO A 375 1.08 -24.47 -6.91
CA PRO A 375 0.10 -25.54 -7.08
C PRO A 375 -1.09 -25.11 -7.95
N GLU A 376 -1.43 -25.95 -8.92
CA GLU A 376 -2.47 -25.62 -9.91
C GLU A 376 -3.84 -25.38 -9.28
N HIS A 377 -4.17 -26.12 -8.23
CA HIS A 377 -5.41 -25.91 -7.48
C HIS A 377 -5.45 -24.53 -6.83
N PHE A 378 -4.34 -24.08 -6.24
CA PHE A 378 -4.25 -22.77 -5.62
C PHE A 378 -4.37 -21.64 -6.65
N LYS A 379 -3.67 -21.72 -7.80
CA LYS A 379 -3.78 -20.74 -8.89
C LYS A 379 -5.23 -20.61 -9.36
N LYS A 380 -5.91 -21.74 -9.56
CA LYS A 380 -7.31 -21.77 -9.99
C LYS A 380 -8.25 -21.20 -8.93
N TYR A 381 -8.04 -21.52 -7.67
CA TYR A 381 -8.86 -20.98 -6.58
C TYR A 381 -8.70 -19.45 -6.47
N ALA A 382 -7.48 -18.95 -6.49
CA ALA A 382 -7.22 -17.50 -6.50
C ALA A 382 -7.87 -16.81 -7.71
N ALA A 383 -7.81 -17.44 -8.90
CA ALA A 383 -8.47 -16.92 -10.10
C ALA A 383 -10.00 -16.87 -9.96
N VAL A 384 -10.63 -17.90 -9.37
CA VAL A 384 -12.08 -17.90 -9.08
C VAL A 384 -12.46 -16.74 -8.17
N ILE A 385 -11.70 -16.54 -7.07
CA ILE A 385 -11.94 -15.42 -6.14
C ILE A 385 -11.78 -14.08 -6.84
N SER A 386 -10.76 -13.91 -7.70
CA SER A 386 -10.61 -12.69 -8.52
C SER A 386 -11.81 -12.44 -9.44
N VAL A 387 -12.27 -13.47 -10.16
CA VAL A 387 -13.40 -13.35 -11.08
C VAL A 387 -14.69 -12.96 -10.36
N ARG A 388 -14.90 -13.50 -9.16
CA ARG A 388 -16.12 -13.24 -8.37
C ARG A 388 -16.10 -11.90 -7.64
N THR A 389 -14.93 -11.49 -7.14
CA THR A 389 -14.86 -10.42 -6.13
C THR A 389 -14.08 -9.18 -6.54
N SER A 390 -13.16 -9.28 -7.49
CA SER A 390 -12.18 -8.22 -7.83
C SER A 390 -11.44 -7.65 -6.59
N SER A 391 -11.24 -8.48 -5.55
CA SER A 391 -10.71 -8.04 -4.25
C SER A 391 -9.24 -8.40 -4.00
N ILE A 392 -8.60 -9.17 -4.90
CA ILE A 392 -7.20 -9.59 -4.74
C ILE A 392 -6.32 -9.03 -5.86
N GLN A 393 -5.02 -8.94 -5.57
CA GLN A 393 -4.00 -8.59 -6.55
C GLN A 393 -2.93 -9.68 -6.63
N TYR A 394 -2.10 -9.60 -7.67
CA TYR A 394 -1.03 -10.55 -7.92
C TYR A 394 0.31 -9.80 -8.03
N GLU A 395 1.35 -10.34 -7.41
CA GLU A 395 2.71 -9.87 -7.52
C GLU A 395 3.65 -11.02 -7.86
N ASN A 396 4.61 -10.76 -8.72
CA ASN A 396 5.51 -11.77 -9.27
C ASN A 396 6.59 -12.17 -8.26
N ASP A 397 6.39 -13.30 -7.60
CA ASP A 397 7.35 -13.85 -6.64
C ASP A 397 8.71 -14.16 -7.30
N ASP A 398 8.71 -14.55 -8.58
CA ASP A 398 9.94 -14.96 -9.28
C ASP A 398 10.89 -13.79 -9.59
N VAL A 399 10.38 -12.56 -9.72
CA VAL A 399 11.23 -11.36 -9.84
C VAL A 399 11.54 -10.72 -8.50
N MET A 400 10.70 -10.93 -7.49
CA MET A 400 10.85 -10.32 -6.16
C MET A 400 11.73 -11.17 -5.24
N ARG A 401 11.50 -12.49 -5.17
CA ARG A 401 12.22 -13.42 -4.28
C ARG A 401 13.75 -13.39 -4.46
N PRO A 402 14.32 -13.28 -5.67
CA PRO A 402 15.77 -13.18 -5.83
C PRO A 402 16.40 -11.95 -5.16
N ILE A 403 15.61 -10.87 -4.97
CA ILE A 403 16.06 -9.60 -4.39
C ILE A 403 15.80 -9.55 -2.89
N TRP A 404 14.61 -9.98 -2.47
CA TRP A 404 14.10 -9.81 -1.10
C TRP A 404 14.16 -11.09 -0.25
N GLY A 405 14.60 -12.23 -0.83
CA GLY A 405 14.48 -13.55 -0.18
C GLY A 405 13.05 -14.09 -0.21
N ASP A 406 12.77 -15.15 0.52
CA ASP A 406 11.45 -15.81 0.57
C ASP A 406 10.61 -15.39 1.78
N ASP A 407 11.08 -14.46 2.61
CA ASP A 407 10.36 -13.90 3.76
C ASP A 407 10.29 -12.38 3.64
N TYR A 408 9.53 -11.91 2.66
CA TYR A 408 9.25 -10.50 2.44
C TYR A 408 7.76 -10.21 2.55
N SER A 409 7.44 -8.95 2.83
CA SER A 409 6.09 -8.41 2.92
C SER A 409 5.92 -7.25 1.95
N ILE A 410 4.67 -6.95 1.61
CA ILE A 410 4.32 -5.81 0.77
C ILE A 410 3.94 -4.62 1.64
N CYS A 411 4.72 -3.57 1.54
CA CYS A 411 4.42 -2.29 2.18
C CYS A 411 3.39 -1.52 1.37
N CYS A 412 2.21 -1.29 1.92
CA CYS A 412 1.13 -0.53 1.27
C CYS A 412 0.52 -1.28 0.07
N CYS A 413 0.93 -0.92 -1.15
CA CYS A 413 0.31 -1.39 -2.39
C CYS A 413 1.12 -2.47 -3.09
N VAL A 414 2.39 -2.18 -3.40
CA VAL A 414 3.23 -2.97 -4.33
C VAL A 414 4.72 -2.97 -3.97
N SER A 415 5.12 -2.38 -2.84
CA SER A 415 6.52 -2.26 -2.46
C SER A 415 6.94 -3.40 -1.58
N ALA A 416 8.03 -4.11 -1.90
CA ALA A 416 8.55 -5.17 -1.05
C ALA A 416 9.49 -4.67 0.04
N THR A 417 9.53 -5.39 1.16
CA THR A 417 10.49 -5.25 2.25
C THR A 417 10.76 -6.60 2.90
N GLN A 418 11.99 -6.88 3.33
CA GLN A 418 12.28 -8.09 4.10
C GLN A 418 11.62 -7.99 5.48
N THR A 419 10.76 -8.94 5.81
CA THR A 419 9.97 -8.91 7.03
C THR A 419 10.87 -8.96 8.26
N GLY A 420 10.69 -7.99 9.16
CA GLY A 420 11.46 -7.89 10.39
C GLY A 420 12.91 -7.42 10.25
N LYS A 421 13.40 -7.12 9.04
CA LYS A 421 14.78 -6.70 8.78
C LYS A 421 14.92 -5.35 8.12
N GLU A 422 13.88 -4.89 7.47
CA GLU A 422 13.89 -3.65 6.70
C GLU A 422 12.72 -2.75 7.06
N MET A 423 12.92 -1.46 6.81
CA MET A 423 11.85 -0.46 6.83
C MET A 423 11.97 0.44 5.61
N GLN A 424 10.88 1.03 5.19
CA GLN A 424 10.85 1.91 4.04
C GLN A 424 10.50 3.33 4.45
N PHE A 425 11.35 4.28 4.09
CA PHE A 425 11.01 5.70 4.15
C PHE A 425 10.00 6.02 3.05
N PHE A 426 8.76 6.31 3.44
CA PHE A 426 7.69 6.60 2.50
C PHE A 426 7.96 7.85 1.69
N GLY A 427 7.87 7.70 0.37
CA GLY A 427 8.01 8.80 -0.58
C GLY A 427 6.67 9.42 -0.98
N ALA A 428 6.77 10.22 -2.00
CA ALA A 428 5.67 10.92 -2.65
C ALA A 428 5.65 10.53 -4.13
N ARG A 429 5.15 11.44 -4.98
CA ARG A 429 5.20 11.29 -6.43
C ARG A 429 5.80 12.54 -7.07
N ALA A 430 6.78 12.35 -7.95
CA ALA A 430 7.23 13.38 -8.87
C ALA A 430 6.34 13.33 -10.13
N ASN A 431 5.70 14.46 -10.46
CA ASN A 431 4.85 14.57 -11.66
C ASN A 431 5.72 14.83 -12.88
N LEU A 432 6.16 13.77 -13.55
CA LEU A 432 7.03 13.85 -14.73
C LEU A 432 6.32 14.48 -15.95
N ALA A 433 4.99 14.39 -16.04
CA ALA A 433 4.21 15.09 -17.07
C ALA A 433 4.31 16.61 -16.92
N LYS A 434 4.14 17.14 -15.69
CA LYS A 434 4.39 18.58 -15.42
C LYS A 434 5.85 18.96 -15.65
N CYS A 435 6.78 18.09 -15.27
CA CYS A 435 8.22 18.30 -15.50
C CYS A 435 8.52 18.50 -16.98
N LEU A 436 7.91 17.70 -17.87
CA LEU A 436 8.04 17.87 -19.32
C LEU A 436 7.48 19.22 -19.81
N LEU A 437 6.33 19.64 -19.30
CA LEU A 437 5.76 20.95 -19.61
C LEU A 437 6.63 22.11 -19.11
N TYR A 438 7.25 21.97 -17.93
CA TYR A 438 8.20 22.95 -17.41
C TYR A 438 9.46 23.02 -18.27
N ALA A 439 9.94 21.88 -18.75
CA ALA A 439 11.07 21.81 -19.69
C ALA A 439 10.83 22.65 -20.94
N MET A 440 9.62 22.59 -21.48
CA MET A 440 9.23 23.35 -22.69
C MET A 440 8.98 24.85 -22.39
N ASN A 441 8.51 25.19 -21.19
CA ASN A 441 8.12 26.53 -20.78
C ASN A 441 9.15 27.25 -19.89
N GLY A 442 10.42 26.83 -19.89
CA GLY A 442 11.49 27.50 -19.12
C GLY A 442 11.26 27.49 -17.59
N GLY A 443 10.71 26.40 -17.05
CA GLY A 443 10.49 26.21 -15.61
C GLY A 443 9.21 26.86 -15.06
N ARG A 444 8.34 27.39 -15.90
CA ARG A 444 7.10 28.06 -15.49
C ARG A 444 5.90 27.10 -15.48
N ASP A 445 5.04 27.27 -14.47
CA ASP A 445 3.78 26.54 -14.36
C ASP A 445 2.68 27.19 -15.21
N LEU A 446 1.97 26.39 -16.00
CA LEU A 446 0.90 26.89 -16.88
C LEU A 446 -0.33 27.43 -16.13
N LYS A 447 -0.64 26.84 -14.97
CA LYS A 447 -1.85 27.17 -14.23
C LYS A 447 -1.68 28.37 -13.31
N THR A 448 -0.60 28.36 -12.51
CA THR A 448 -0.32 29.42 -11.52
C THR A 448 0.52 30.54 -12.08
N ARG A 449 1.20 30.34 -13.21
CA ARG A 449 2.18 31.25 -13.83
C ARG A 449 3.47 31.42 -13.01
N ASP A 450 3.63 30.67 -11.94
CA ASP A 450 4.83 30.72 -11.09
C ASP A 450 6.06 30.22 -11.84
N GLN A 451 7.20 30.84 -11.58
CA GLN A 451 8.51 30.26 -11.87
C GLN A 451 8.80 29.21 -10.79
N VAL A 452 8.61 27.93 -11.12
CA VAL A 452 8.76 26.81 -10.18
C VAL A 452 10.11 26.13 -10.35
N GLY A 453 10.44 25.76 -11.58
CA GLY A 453 11.75 25.19 -11.94
C GLY A 453 12.81 26.24 -12.29
N PRO A 454 14.04 25.81 -12.61
CA PRO A 454 15.08 26.70 -13.09
C PRO A 454 14.62 27.53 -14.29
N ALA A 455 14.95 28.83 -14.28
CA ALA A 455 14.60 29.72 -15.37
C ALA A 455 15.62 29.58 -16.51
N TYR A 456 15.12 29.33 -17.71
CA TYR A 456 15.89 29.36 -18.96
C TYR A 456 15.00 29.70 -20.15
N ALA A 457 15.57 29.88 -21.32
CA ALA A 457 14.80 30.21 -22.51
C ALA A 457 13.80 29.06 -22.87
N PRO A 458 12.50 29.36 -22.93
CA PRO A 458 11.52 28.37 -23.36
C PRO A 458 11.74 27.97 -24.84
N ILE A 459 11.09 26.89 -25.26
CA ILE A 459 11.06 26.51 -26.68
C ILE A 459 10.29 27.57 -27.47
N THR A 460 10.89 28.07 -28.55
CA THR A 460 10.30 29.14 -29.36
C THR A 460 9.79 28.67 -30.73
N GLY A 461 10.18 27.46 -31.17
CA GLY A 461 9.75 26.88 -32.44
C GLY A 461 8.23 26.73 -32.56
N GLU A 462 7.72 26.75 -33.79
CA GLU A 462 6.31 26.44 -34.07
C GLU A 462 6.00 24.95 -33.91
N TYR A 463 6.99 24.12 -34.18
CA TYR A 463 6.95 22.66 -34.00
C TYR A 463 8.01 22.23 -32.98
N LEU A 464 7.73 21.16 -32.24
CA LEU A 464 8.68 20.60 -31.27
C LEU A 464 9.76 19.79 -32.02
N ASP A 465 11.01 20.03 -31.65
CA ASP A 465 12.15 19.19 -32.01
C ASP A 465 12.49 18.22 -30.89
N TYR A 466 12.63 16.94 -31.24
CA TYR A 466 12.82 15.88 -30.24
C TYR A 466 14.11 16.06 -29.43
N GLU A 467 15.23 16.39 -30.09
CA GLU A 467 16.51 16.53 -29.41
C GLU A 467 16.53 17.77 -28.48
N GLU A 468 15.92 18.88 -28.91
CA GLU A 468 15.76 20.06 -28.04
C GLU A 468 14.92 19.75 -26.81
N VAL A 469 13.79 19.03 -26.98
CA VAL A 469 12.90 18.66 -25.87
C VAL A 469 13.62 17.73 -24.90
N ILE A 470 14.31 16.70 -25.37
CA ILE A 470 15.04 15.74 -24.52
C ILE A 470 16.14 16.43 -23.72
N GLN A 471 16.93 17.34 -24.34
CA GLN A 471 17.99 18.07 -23.64
C GLN A 471 17.41 18.92 -22.50
N LYS A 472 16.36 19.70 -22.75
CA LYS A 472 15.69 20.51 -21.73
C LYS A 472 15.02 19.67 -20.65
N TYR A 473 14.42 18.55 -21.04
CA TYR A 473 13.76 17.63 -20.12
C TYR A 473 14.75 16.92 -19.20
N ASP A 474 15.92 16.55 -19.69
CA ASP A 474 16.99 15.96 -18.89
C ASP A 474 17.46 16.90 -17.78
N VAL A 475 17.67 18.18 -18.10
CA VAL A 475 18.03 19.20 -17.10
C VAL A 475 16.91 19.41 -16.07
N MET A 476 15.67 19.44 -16.53
CA MET A 476 14.51 19.66 -15.62
C MET A 476 14.29 18.45 -14.71
N MET A 477 14.46 17.22 -15.21
CA MET A 477 14.41 16.01 -14.38
C MET A 477 15.54 15.99 -13.33
N ASP A 478 16.74 16.44 -13.66
CA ASP A 478 17.85 16.49 -12.71
C ASP A 478 17.59 17.46 -11.56
N TRP A 479 17.06 18.66 -11.87
CA TRP A 479 16.58 19.61 -10.85
C TRP A 479 15.49 19.00 -9.98
N LEU A 480 14.46 18.40 -10.60
CA LEU A 480 13.33 17.82 -9.88
C LEU A 480 13.78 16.69 -8.95
N ALA A 481 14.69 15.82 -9.40
CA ALA A 481 15.25 14.75 -8.58
C ALA A 481 15.94 15.28 -7.33
N GLY A 482 16.72 16.37 -7.44
CA GLY A 482 17.39 17.02 -6.30
C GLY A 482 16.40 17.62 -5.31
N LEU A 483 15.44 18.40 -5.79
CA LEU A 483 14.41 19.01 -4.95
C LEU A 483 13.53 17.96 -4.27
N TYR A 484 13.15 16.91 -5.00
CA TYR A 484 12.32 15.82 -4.51
C TYR A 484 12.99 15.08 -3.36
N VAL A 485 14.23 14.62 -3.54
CA VAL A 485 14.98 13.92 -2.48
C VAL A 485 15.18 14.82 -1.26
N ASN A 486 15.57 16.10 -1.46
CA ASN A 486 15.75 17.03 -0.35
C ASN A 486 14.47 17.29 0.44
N THR A 487 13.33 17.35 -0.25
CA THR A 487 12.01 17.50 0.40
C THR A 487 11.69 16.27 1.26
N LEU A 488 11.92 15.06 0.73
CA LEU A 488 11.70 13.81 1.47
C LEU A 488 12.68 13.66 2.64
N ASN A 489 13.95 14.05 2.49
CA ASN A 489 14.92 14.03 3.58
C ASN A 489 14.43 14.86 4.79
N ALA A 490 13.91 16.06 4.54
CA ALA A 490 13.35 16.90 5.59
C ALA A 490 12.16 16.21 6.30
N ILE A 491 11.27 15.57 5.53
CA ILE A 491 10.12 14.85 6.07
C ILE A 491 10.56 13.66 6.93
N GLN A 492 11.44 12.80 6.41
CA GLN A 492 11.87 11.58 7.10
C GLN A 492 12.64 11.87 8.39
N TYR A 493 13.49 12.91 8.37
CA TYR A 493 14.16 13.39 9.58
C TYR A 493 13.15 13.81 10.66
N MET A 494 12.11 14.56 10.27
CA MET A 494 11.10 15.04 11.24
C MET A 494 10.17 13.93 11.73
N HIS A 495 9.91 12.91 10.92
CA HIS A 495 9.24 11.69 11.37
C HIS A 495 10.03 11.00 12.47
N ASP A 496 11.32 10.70 12.24
CA ASP A 496 12.16 10.04 13.24
C ASP A 496 12.25 10.85 14.54
N LYS A 497 12.22 12.19 14.43
CA LYS A 497 12.39 13.08 15.59
C LYS A 497 11.11 13.28 16.40
N TYR A 498 9.95 13.40 15.75
CA TYR A 498 8.70 13.83 16.40
C TYR A 498 7.56 12.81 16.30
N PHE A 499 7.75 11.77 15.51
CA PHE A 499 6.75 10.73 15.27
C PHE A 499 7.41 9.36 15.02
N TYR A 500 8.23 8.92 15.97
CA TYR A 500 8.90 7.61 15.87
C TYR A 500 7.91 6.47 16.14
N GLU A 501 7.87 5.49 15.25
CA GLU A 501 6.91 4.38 15.29
C GLU A 501 7.45 3.22 16.14
N ALA A 502 7.63 3.45 17.43
CA ALA A 502 8.31 2.56 18.36
C ALA A 502 7.69 1.16 18.46
N ALA A 503 6.35 1.04 18.39
CA ALA A 503 5.67 -0.26 18.52
C ALA A 503 5.94 -1.19 17.32
N GLU A 504 6.01 -0.65 16.09
CA GLU A 504 6.36 -1.41 14.90
C GLU A 504 7.86 -1.70 14.85
N MET A 505 8.68 -0.69 15.11
CA MET A 505 10.13 -0.82 15.12
C MET A 505 10.66 -1.77 16.21
N ALA A 506 9.92 -1.96 17.30
CA ALA A 506 10.22 -2.97 18.31
C ALA A 506 10.15 -4.41 17.76
N LEU A 507 9.40 -4.62 16.69
CA LEU A 507 9.20 -5.91 16.02
C LEU A 507 10.07 -6.06 14.76
N ILE A 508 11.11 -5.23 14.65
CA ILE A 508 12.13 -5.26 13.57
C ILE A 508 13.51 -5.40 14.22
N ASP A 509 14.46 -5.97 13.49
CA ASP A 509 15.85 -6.05 13.92
C ASP A 509 16.41 -4.66 14.19
N THR A 510 17.32 -4.55 15.15
CA THR A 510 17.94 -3.26 15.50
C THR A 510 18.86 -2.76 14.41
N ASP A 511 19.55 -3.67 13.70
CA ASP A 511 20.31 -3.36 12.48
C ASP A 511 19.36 -3.36 11.27
N VAL A 512 18.72 -2.22 11.03
CA VAL A 512 17.69 -2.04 10.02
C VAL A 512 18.27 -1.56 8.71
N ARG A 513 18.08 -2.34 7.63
CA ARG A 513 18.25 -1.81 6.27
C ARG A 513 17.10 -0.88 5.92
N ARG A 514 17.43 0.30 5.38
CA ARG A 514 16.45 1.32 5.03
C ARG A 514 16.39 1.53 3.53
N THR A 515 15.19 1.46 2.96
CA THR A 515 14.94 1.90 1.59
C THR A 515 14.30 3.28 1.59
N PHE A 516 14.52 4.04 0.51
CA PHE A 516 14.02 5.39 0.32
C PHE A 516 13.10 5.41 -0.89
N ALA A 517 11.80 5.27 -0.63
CA ALA A 517 10.81 5.18 -1.68
C ALA A 517 10.65 6.50 -2.41
N THR A 518 10.69 6.44 -3.74
CA THR A 518 10.31 7.52 -4.64
C THR A 518 9.23 7.04 -5.60
N GLY A 519 8.62 7.93 -6.37
CA GLY A 519 7.56 7.52 -7.29
C GLY A 519 7.35 8.48 -8.45
N ILE A 520 6.85 7.92 -9.54
CA ILE A 520 6.57 8.61 -10.81
C ILE A 520 5.07 8.71 -11.02
N ALA A 521 4.58 9.91 -11.39
CA ALA A 521 3.25 10.15 -11.92
C ALA A 521 3.32 10.70 -13.35
N GLY A 522 2.33 10.36 -14.17
CA GLY A 522 2.24 10.79 -15.57
C GLY A 522 3.15 10.01 -16.52
N PHE A 523 3.58 8.82 -16.14
CA PHE A 523 4.54 7.98 -16.86
C PHE A 523 4.14 7.77 -18.33
N SER A 524 2.99 7.16 -18.57
CA SER A 524 2.53 6.80 -19.93
C SER A 524 2.32 8.02 -20.82
N HIS A 525 1.79 9.11 -20.25
CA HIS A 525 1.60 10.37 -20.99
C HIS A 525 2.92 11.01 -21.43
N VAL A 526 3.97 10.88 -20.61
CA VAL A 526 5.33 11.32 -21.01
C VAL A 526 5.85 10.44 -22.14
N VAL A 527 5.71 9.13 -22.03
CA VAL A 527 6.14 8.17 -23.06
C VAL A 527 5.46 8.47 -24.37
N ASP A 528 4.12 8.57 -24.38
CA ASP A 528 3.35 8.85 -25.61
C ASP A 528 3.63 10.25 -26.16
N SER A 529 3.86 11.25 -25.29
CA SER A 529 4.23 12.61 -25.72
C SER A 529 5.61 12.64 -26.40
N LEU A 530 6.59 11.96 -25.84
CA LEU A 530 7.92 11.85 -26.45
C LEU A 530 7.88 11.05 -27.75
N SER A 531 7.05 10.00 -27.81
CA SER A 531 6.80 9.24 -29.03
C SER A 531 6.14 10.12 -30.11
N ALA A 532 5.13 10.91 -29.76
CA ALA A 532 4.49 11.85 -30.68
C ALA A 532 5.49 12.86 -31.24
N ILE A 533 6.33 13.45 -30.39
CA ILE A 533 7.37 14.42 -30.82
C ILE A 533 8.40 13.76 -31.74
N LYS A 534 8.74 12.48 -31.50
CA LYS A 534 9.76 11.77 -32.24
C LYS A 534 9.27 11.24 -33.61
N TYR A 535 8.01 10.79 -33.67
CA TYR A 535 7.50 10.04 -34.84
C TYR A 535 6.37 10.75 -35.60
N ALA A 536 5.76 11.79 -35.03
CA ALA A 536 4.76 12.61 -35.67
C ALA A 536 5.25 14.07 -35.76
N LYS A 537 4.36 14.99 -36.13
CA LYS A 537 4.63 16.42 -36.18
C LYS A 537 3.78 17.14 -35.16
N VAL A 538 4.42 17.65 -34.10
CA VAL A 538 3.73 18.32 -32.99
C VAL A 538 3.87 19.82 -33.10
N LYS A 539 2.77 20.51 -33.42
CA LYS A 539 2.67 21.95 -33.44
C LYS A 539 2.30 22.48 -32.05
N VAL A 540 2.97 23.55 -31.60
CA VAL A 540 2.65 24.17 -30.31
C VAL A 540 1.62 25.28 -30.48
N ILE A 541 0.67 25.34 -29.55
CA ILE A 541 -0.30 26.43 -29.42
C ILE A 541 0.08 27.24 -28.19
N ARG A 542 0.33 28.54 -28.39
CA ARG A 542 0.72 29.46 -27.32
C ARG A 542 -0.45 30.29 -26.85
N ASP A 543 -0.46 30.56 -25.53
CA ASP A 543 -1.40 31.47 -24.94
C ASP A 543 -0.95 32.96 -25.11
N ALA A 544 -1.73 33.89 -24.54
CA ALA A 544 -1.46 35.32 -24.62
C ALA A 544 -0.12 35.77 -23.99
N ASP A 545 0.41 34.96 -23.06
CA ASP A 545 1.70 35.19 -22.39
C ASP A 545 2.86 34.53 -23.12
N GLY A 546 2.61 33.90 -24.29
CA GLY A 546 3.56 33.16 -25.10
C GLY A 546 3.99 31.79 -24.56
N MET A 547 3.31 31.30 -23.52
CA MET A 547 3.55 29.97 -22.99
C MET A 547 2.90 28.90 -23.88
N ILE A 548 3.56 27.75 -24.04
CA ILE A 548 3.00 26.58 -24.73
C ILE A 548 1.89 26.02 -23.85
N ALA A 549 0.64 26.19 -24.29
CA ALA A 549 -0.56 25.86 -23.52
C ALA A 549 -1.33 24.64 -24.07
N ASP A 550 -1.20 24.35 -25.38
CA ASP A 550 -1.83 23.20 -26.02
C ASP A 550 -0.99 22.74 -27.23
N PHE A 551 -1.40 21.62 -27.84
CA PHE A 551 -0.68 20.99 -28.93
C PHE A 551 -1.67 20.49 -30.01
N GLU A 552 -1.22 20.54 -31.26
CA GLU A 552 -1.82 19.87 -32.41
C GLU A 552 -0.82 18.85 -32.93
N THR A 553 -1.18 17.56 -32.89
CA THR A 553 -0.33 16.48 -33.36
C THR A 553 -0.84 15.94 -34.68
N GLU A 554 -0.04 16.07 -35.73
CA GLU A 554 -0.32 15.61 -37.08
C GLU A 554 0.45 14.32 -37.36
N GLY A 555 -0.27 13.30 -37.84
CA GLY A 555 0.31 11.98 -38.17
C GLY A 555 0.12 10.96 -37.04
N GLU A 556 0.45 9.72 -37.38
CA GLU A 556 0.39 8.60 -36.43
C GLU A 556 1.74 8.41 -35.74
N PHE A 557 1.69 7.96 -34.48
CA PHE A 557 2.88 7.62 -33.68
C PHE A 557 2.62 6.38 -32.84
N PRO A 558 3.67 5.59 -32.54
CA PRO A 558 3.50 4.42 -31.67
C PRO A 558 3.12 4.85 -30.26
N ARG A 559 2.14 4.14 -29.67
CA ARG A 559 1.67 4.38 -28.32
C ARG A 559 2.03 3.23 -27.41
N TYR A 560 2.42 3.55 -26.20
CA TYR A 560 2.66 2.58 -25.14
C TYR A 560 1.40 1.76 -24.83
N GLY A 561 1.56 0.44 -24.61
CA GLY A 561 0.45 -0.48 -24.39
C GLY A 561 -0.01 -1.24 -25.64
N ASN A 562 0.81 -1.28 -26.71
CA ASN A 562 0.50 -1.97 -27.96
C ASN A 562 1.59 -2.97 -28.39
N ASP A 563 2.53 -3.28 -27.51
CA ASP A 563 3.69 -4.13 -27.75
C ASP A 563 4.58 -3.61 -28.90
N ASP A 564 4.78 -2.30 -28.95
CA ASP A 564 5.58 -1.62 -29.94
C ASP A 564 6.88 -1.10 -29.29
N ASP A 565 8.01 -1.71 -29.62
CA ASP A 565 9.32 -1.38 -29.04
C ASP A 565 9.70 0.09 -29.19
N ARG A 566 9.19 0.79 -30.23
CA ARG A 566 9.47 2.21 -30.42
C ARG A 566 8.93 3.09 -29.28
N ALA A 567 7.79 2.72 -28.70
CA ALA A 567 7.22 3.38 -27.54
C ALA A 567 7.75 2.77 -26.24
N ASP A 568 7.84 1.43 -26.16
CA ASP A 568 8.24 0.70 -24.97
C ASP A 568 9.71 1.00 -24.57
N ASP A 569 10.61 1.20 -25.54
CA ASP A 569 11.99 1.65 -25.30
C ASP A 569 12.05 3.06 -24.65
N ILE A 570 11.15 3.97 -25.02
CA ILE A 570 11.03 5.28 -24.38
C ILE A 570 10.58 5.10 -22.92
N ALA A 571 9.67 4.19 -22.65
CA ALA A 571 9.21 3.87 -21.30
C ALA A 571 10.36 3.35 -20.42
N VAL A 572 11.13 2.40 -20.90
CA VAL A 572 12.32 1.87 -20.22
C VAL A 572 13.38 2.96 -19.99
N TRP A 573 13.63 3.80 -21.01
CA TRP A 573 14.57 4.93 -20.90
C TRP A 573 14.13 5.91 -19.80
N LEU A 574 12.85 6.28 -19.76
CA LEU A 574 12.33 7.25 -18.79
C LEU A 574 12.52 6.76 -17.35
N LEU A 575 12.15 5.49 -17.09
CA LEU A 575 12.31 4.87 -15.77
C LEU A 575 13.78 4.86 -15.33
N LYS A 576 14.68 4.33 -16.19
CA LYS A 576 16.12 4.24 -15.89
C LYS A 576 16.75 5.61 -15.69
N THR A 577 16.40 6.59 -16.52
CA THR A 577 16.94 7.95 -16.43
C THR A 577 16.55 8.62 -15.14
N PHE A 578 15.27 8.59 -14.75
CA PHE A 578 14.83 9.28 -13.55
C PHE A 578 15.40 8.64 -12.27
N LEU A 579 15.40 7.31 -12.15
CA LEU A 579 16.01 6.64 -11.00
C LEU A 579 17.52 6.93 -10.91
N THR A 580 18.23 6.95 -12.04
CA THR A 580 19.66 7.29 -12.05
C THR A 580 19.92 8.69 -11.49
N LYS A 581 19.04 9.65 -11.78
CA LYS A 581 19.13 11.00 -11.23
C LYS A 581 18.84 11.04 -9.71
N ILE A 582 17.86 10.27 -9.25
CA ILE A 582 17.54 10.09 -7.83
C ILE A 582 18.75 9.51 -7.08
N LYS A 583 19.34 8.42 -7.59
CA LYS A 583 20.48 7.72 -6.95
C LYS A 583 21.77 8.56 -6.82
N LYS A 584 21.88 9.68 -7.54
CA LYS A 584 22.98 10.64 -7.38
C LYS A 584 22.84 11.54 -6.14
N ARG A 585 21.70 11.51 -5.44
CA ARG A 585 21.39 12.39 -4.33
C ARG A 585 21.62 11.70 -3.00
N HIS A 586 22.05 12.48 -2.00
CA HIS A 586 22.14 11.99 -0.63
C HIS A 586 20.74 11.78 -0.05
N THR A 587 20.50 10.60 0.49
CA THR A 587 19.24 10.23 1.15
C THR A 587 19.42 10.19 2.66
N TYR A 588 18.36 10.50 3.39
CA TYR A 588 18.39 10.48 4.85
C TYR A 588 18.82 9.10 5.38
N ARG A 589 19.78 9.07 6.33
CA ARG A 589 20.38 7.86 6.93
C ARG A 589 21.00 6.92 5.87
N ASP A 590 21.52 7.46 4.78
CA ASP A 590 22.13 6.71 3.67
C ASP A 590 21.26 5.57 3.14
N SER A 591 19.94 5.76 3.21
CA SER A 591 18.96 4.78 2.76
C SER A 591 19.02 4.54 1.25
N GLU A 592 18.77 3.30 0.83
CA GLU A 592 18.83 2.92 -0.58
C GLU A 592 17.63 3.48 -1.36
N ALA A 593 17.90 4.32 -2.36
CA ALA A 593 16.84 4.91 -3.18
C ALA A 593 16.19 3.85 -4.09
N THR A 594 14.87 3.72 -3.95
CA THR A 594 14.00 2.93 -4.82
C THR A 594 13.02 3.84 -5.57
N THR A 595 12.33 3.34 -6.59
CA THR A 595 11.27 4.08 -7.27
C THR A 595 10.10 3.18 -7.61
N SER A 596 8.93 3.79 -7.76
CA SER A 596 7.70 3.14 -8.21
C SER A 596 7.09 3.86 -9.41
N ILE A 597 6.32 3.12 -10.20
CA ILE A 597 5.38 3.67 -11.16
C ILE A 597 3.98 3.37 -10.62
N LEU A 598 3.51 4.26 -9.73
CA LEU A 598 2.27 4.08 -8.97
C LEU A 598 1.65 5.43 -8.64
N THR A 599 0.37 5.63 -8.95
CA THR A 599 -0.33 6.89 -8.67
C THR A 599 -1.47 6.76 -7.67
N ILE A 600 -1.91 5.55 -7.37
CA ILE A 600 -3.13 5.32 -6.60
C ILE A 600 -4.31 5.99 -7.35
N THR A 601 -5.36 6.48 -6.68
CA THR A 601 -6.42 7.32 -7.27
C THR A 601 -6.03 8.79 -7.42
N SER A 602 -4.82 9.14 -7.02
CA SER A 602 -4.30 10.51 -7.10
C SER A 602 -4.04 10.97 -8.55
N ASN A 603 -4.07 10.05 -9.52
CA ASN A 603 -3.97 10.36 -10.96
C ASN A 603 -4.97 11.45 -11.39
N VAL A 604 -6.19 11.47 -10.82
CA VAL A 604 -7.20 12.51 -11.06
C VAL A 604 -6.72 13.89 -10.56
N VAL A 605 -6.22 13.94 -9.32
CA VAL A 605 -5.70 15.19 -8.71
C VAL A 605 -4.48 15.72 -9.45
N TYR A 606 -3.59 14.82 -9.87
CA TYR A 606 -2.39 15.18 -10.64
C TYR A 606 -2.76 15.68 -12.04
N GLY A 607 -3.75 15.03 -12.68
CA GLY A 607 -4.27 15.45 -13.97
C GLY A 607 -4.86 16.85 -13.93
N LYS A 608 -5.67 17.17 -12.90
CA LYS A 608 -6.23 18.52 -12.69
C LYS A 608 -5.16 19.61 -12.61
N ALA A 609 -3.97 19.27 -12.12
CA ALA A 609 -2.87 20.22 -12.00
C ALA A 609 -1.96 20.26 -13.24
N THR A 610 -2.18 19.41 -14.24
CA THR A 610 -1.32 19.25 -15.41
C THR A 610 -1.98 19.84 -16.66
N GLY A 611 -1.24 20.59 -17.47
CA GLY A 611 -1.68 21.17 -18.74
C GLY A 611 -1.88 20.12 -19.83
N SER A 612 -2.30 20.56 -21.04
CA SER A 612 -2.38 19.70 -22.22
C SER A 612 -1.00 19.13 -22.58
N MET A 613 -0.98 17.95 -23.22
CA MET A 613 0.27 17.25 -23.56
C MET A 613 0.30 16.86 -25.04
N PRO A 614 1.50 16.67 -25.61
CA PRO A 614 1.68 16.31 -27.02
C PRO A 614 1.01 15.00 -27.48
N ASP A 615 0.75 14.06 -26.55
CA ASP A 615 0.04 12.80 -26.81
C ASP A 615 -1.46 12.97 -27.12
N GLY A 616 -1.98 14.19 -26.96
CA GLY A 616 -3.38 14.55 -27.18
C GLY A 616 -4.20 14.74 -25.90
N ARG A 617 -3.66 14.39 -24.73
CA ARG A 617 -4.32 14.63 -23.42
C ARG A 617 -4.57 16.11 -23.21
N LYS A 618 -5.78 16.48 -22.79
CA LYS A 618 -6.16 17.88 -22.55
C LYS A 618 -5.92 18.29 -21.08
N ALA A 619 -5.73 19.60 -20.88
CA ALA A 619 -5.52 20.19 -19.57
C ALA A 619 -6.65 19.81 -18.59
N GLY A 620 -6.28 19.32 -17.42
CA GLY A 620 -7.24 18.95 -16.38
C GLY A 620 -7.79 17.53 -16.45
N GLU A 621 -7.65 16.82 -17.56
CA GLU A 621 -8.00 15.39 -17.63
C GLU A 621 -7.15 14.55 -16.68
N PRO A 622 -7.66 13.42 -16.13
CA PRO A 622 -6.88 12.50 -15.34
C PRO A 622 -5.60 12.02 -16.06
N LEU A 623 -4.54 11.78 -15.30
CA LEU A 623 -3.39 11.02 -15.81
C LEU A 623 -3.73 9.52 -15.81
N ALA A 624 -3.06 8.72 -16.64
CA ALA A 624 -3.16 7.27 -16.54
C ALA A 624 -2.64 6.79 -15.16
N PRO A 625 -3.31 5.80 -14.53
CA PRO A 625 -2.89 5.31 -13.22
C PRO A 625 -1.67 4.39 -13.32
N GLY A 626 -0.66 4.64 -12.50
CA GLY A 626 0.53 3.77 -12.43
C GLY A 626 1.24 3.62 -13.76
N ALA A 627 1.55 2.40 -14.14
CA ALA A 627 2.18 2.01 -15.40
C ALA A 627 1.16 1.64 -16.50
N ASN A 628 -0.14 1.85 -16.25
CA ASN A 628 -1.14 1.64 -17.26
C ASN A 628 -0.90 2.52 -18.49
N PRO A 629 -1.16 2.02 -19.70
CA PRO A 629 -1.20 2.87 -20.89
C PRO A 629 -2.17 4.04 -20.76
N SER A 630 -1.95 5.08 -21.55
CA SER A 630 -2.83 6.25 -21.61
C SER A 630 -4.22 5.85 -22.12
N TYR A 631 -5.26 6.56 -21.67
CA TYR A 631 -6.63 6.25 -22.06
C TYR A 631 -6.81 6.29 -23.58
N GLY A 632 -7.37 5.19 -24.14
CA GLY A 632 -7.56 5.01 -25.57
C GLY A 632 -6.29 4.68 -26.36
N ALA A 633 -5.13 4.51 -25.71
CA ALA A 633 -3.90 4.09 -26.37
C ALA A 633 -3.88 2.60 -26.72
N GLU A 634 -4.51 1.76 -25.89
CA GLU A 634 -4.55 0.30 -26.02
C GLU A 634 -5.49 -0.12 -27.16
N GLN A 635 -4.94 -0.43 -28.31
CA GLN A 635 -5.70 -0.81 -29.51
C GLN A 635 -5.54 -2.28 -29.89
N ASN A 636 -4.46 -2.93 -29.44
CA ASN A 636 -4.09 -4.28 -29.83
C ASN A 636 -4.57 -5.38 -28.87
N GLY A 637 -5.43 -5.03 -27.90
CA GLY A 637 -6.00 -5.98 -26.92
C GLY A 637 -5.19 -6.14 -25.65
N LEU A 638 -5.70 -6.98 -24.75
CA LEU A 638 -5.15 -7.18 -23.39
C LEU A 638 -3.70 -7.65 -23.42
N LEU A 639 -3.38 -8.67 -24.24
CA LEU A 639 -2.03 -9.26 -24.23
C LEU A 639 -0.97 -8.27 -24.70
N ALA A 640 -1.26 -7.43 -25.69
CA ALA A 640 -0.33 -6.41 -26.13
C ALA A 640 -0.10 -5.34 -25.05
N SER A 641 -1.15 -4.94 -24.34
CA SER A 641 -1.02 -4.03 -23.19
C SER A 641 -0.14 -4.62 -22.09
N LEU A 642 -0.37 -5.88 -21.73
CA LEU A 642 0.43 -6.60 -20.74
C LEU A 642 1.89 -6.73 -21.17
N ASN A 643 2.17 -7.07 -22.44
CA ASN A 643 3.52 -7.20 -22.97
C ASN A 643 4.31 -5.89 -22.87
N SER A 644 3.70 -4.75 -23.21
CA SER A 644 4.36 -3.43 -23.03
C SER A 644 4.77 -3.17 -21.58
N VAL A 645 3.89 -3.46 -20.61
CA VAL A 645 4.19 -3.26 -19.20
C VAL A 645 5.26 -4.25 -18.70
N ALA A 646 5.25 -5.50 -19.20
CA ALA A 646 6.21 -6.53 -18.81
C ALA A 646 7.66 -6.19 -19.20
N LYS A 647 7.87 -5.32 -20.21
CA LYS A 647 9.21 -4.84 -20.62
C LYS A 647 9.85 -3.87 -19.62
N LEU A 648 9.09 -3.33 -18.66
CA LEU A 648 9.63 -2.44 -17.63
C LEU A 648 10.47 -3.25 -16.62
N PRO A 649 11.77 -2.95 -16.47
CA PRO A 649 12.65 -3.74 -15.64
C PRO A 649 12.43 -3.47 -14.15
N TYR A 650 12.03 -4.50 -13.41
CA TYR A 650 11.71 -4.39 -11.97
C TYR A 650 12.90 -3.90 -11.13
N GLU A 651 14.13 -4.26 -11.48
CA GLU A 651 15.34 -3.80 -10.78
C GLU A 651 15.53 -2.28 -10.78
N TYR A 652 14.83 -1.56 -11.67
CA TYR A 652 14.79 -0.09 -11.70
C TYR A 652 13.51 0.48 -11.04
N ALA A 653 12.62 -0.37 -10.57
CA ALA A 653 11.37 0.03 -9.94
C ALA A 653 11.05 -0.84 -8.71
N LEU A 654 12.02 -0.99 -7.79
CA LEU A 654 11.92 -1.86 -6.62
C LEU A 654 10.81 -1.44 -5.63
N ASP A 655 10.28 -0.23 -5.76
CA ASP A 655 9.10 0.24 -5.04
C ASP A 655 7.78 -0.03 -5.80
N GLY A 656 7.86 -0.77 -6.90
CA GLY A 656 6.77 -1.41 -7.63
C GLY A 656 6.31 -0.76 -8.93
N ILE A 657 5.74 -1.60 -9.80
CA ILE A 657 5.17 -1.23 -11.12
C ILE A 657 3.69 -1.60 -11.10
N SER A 658 2.81 -0.64 -10.81
CA SER A 658 1.38 -0.91 -10.71
C SER A 658 0.71 -0.98 -12.08
N ASN A 659 0.09 -2.12 -12.37
CA ASN A 659 -0.75 -2.35 -13.55
C ASN A 659 -2.15 -2.81 -13.12
N THR A 660 -3.20 -2.21 -13.69
CA THR A 660 -4.59 -2.55 -13.40
C THR A 660 -5.35 -2.77 -14.70
N GLN A 661 -5.89 -3.97 -14.88
CA GLN A 661 -6.65 -4.33 -16.07
C GLN A 661 -8.10 -4.62 -15.72
N THR A 662 -9.01 -4.08 -16.52
CA THR A 662 -10.44 -4.41 -16.47
C THR A 662 -10.80 -5.25 -17.68
N ILE A 663 -11.33 -6.44 -17.42
CA ILE A 663 -11.60 -7.45 -18.43
C ILE A 663 -13.09 -7.73 -18.42
N ASN A 664 -13.74 -7.61 -19.58
CA ASN A 664 -15.12 -8.04 -19.72
C ASN A 664 -15.20 -9.56 -19.47
N PRO A 665 -16.13 -10.06 -18.65
CA PRO A 665 -16.25 -11.49 -18.36
C PRO A 665 -16.30 -12.36 -19.62
N GLY A 666 -16.97 -11.89 -20.69
CA GLY A 666 -17.05 -12.58 -21.98
C GLY A 666 -15.72 -12.73 -22.72
N ALA A 667 -14.75 -11.83 -22.46
CA ALA A 667 -13.41 -11.94 -23.03
C ALA A 667 -12.58 -13.04 -22.37
N LEU A 668 -12.85 -13.33 -21.07
CA LEU A 668 -12.20 -14.43 -20.36
C LEU A 668 -12.82 -15.79 -20.65
N GLY A 669 -14.11 -15.86 -20.99
CA GLY A 669 -14.78 -17.13 -21.28
C GLY A 669 -16.29 -17.06 -21.07
N HIS A 670 -16.97 -18.12 -21.50
CA HIS A 670 -18.43 -18.21 -21.46
C HIS A 670 -18.96 -18.62 -20.08
N ASP A 671 -18.19 -19.39 -19.35
CA ASP A 671 -18.55 -19.85 -17.99
C ASP A 671 -17.41 -19.60 -16.99
N GLU A 672 -17.63 -19.93 -15.73
CA GLU A 672 -16.66 -19.70 -14.66
C GLU A 672 -15.40 -20.58 -14.81
N GLU A 673 -15.58 -21.81 -15.30
CA GLU A 673 -14.48 -22.75 -15.50
C GLU A 673 -13.52 -22.25 -16.58
N GLU A 674 -14.05 -21.76 -17.72
CA GLU A 674 -13.23 -21.13 -18.77
C GLU A 674 -12.55 -19.85 -18.25
N ARG A 675 -13.30 -18.98 -17.55
CA ARG A 675 -12.77 -17.73 -17.02
C ARG A 675 -11.61 -17.93 -16.07
N LYS A 676 -11.72 -18.86 -15.12
CA LYS A 676 -10.62 -19.14 -14.19
C LYS A 676 -9.40 -19.71 -14.89
N ASN A 677 -9.59 -20.66 -15.81
CA ASN A 677 -8.48 -21.27 -16.55
C ASN A 677 -7.79 -20.27 -17.48
N ASN A 678 -8.53 -19.38 -18.11
CA ASN A 678 -7.97 -18.35 -18.99
C ASN A 678 -7.28 -17.27 -18.17
N LEU A 679 -7.82 -16.88 -17.00
CA LEU A 679 -7.13 -15.95 -16.11
C LEU A 679 -5.79 -16.51 -15.62
N VAL A 680 -5.72 -17.79 -15.24
CA VAL A 680 -4.46 -18.46 -14.88
C VAL A 680 -3.45 -18.39 -16.03
N ARG A 681 -3.88 -18.67 -17.27
CA ARG A 681 -2.99 -18.59 -18.44
C ARG A 681 -2.48 -17.18 -18.72
N VAL A 682 -3.31 -16.16 -18.51
CA VAL A 682 -2.91 -14.76 -18.63
C VAL A 682 -1.87 -14.41 -17.56
N LEU A 683 -2.09 -14.83 -16.31
CA LEU A 683 -1.16 -14.59 -15.20
C LEU A 683 0.17 -15.32 -15.44
N ASP A 684 0.14 -16.61 -15.80
CA ASP A 684 1.36 -17.38 -16.13
C ASP A 684 2.15 -16.66 -17.25
N GLY A 685 1.48 -16.35 -18.37
CA GLY A 685 2.16 -15.72 -19.52
C GLY A 685 2.67 -14.30 -19.24
N TYR A 686 2.01 -13.53 -18.40
CA TYR A 686 2.43 -12.18 -18.04
C TYR A 686 3.62 -12.19 -17.08
N PHE A 687 3.56 -13.02 -16.04
CA PHE A 687 4.61 -13.07 -15.02
C PHE A 687 5.86 -13.82 -15.51
N ASP A 688 5.73 -14.83 -16.36
CA ASP A 688 6.89 -15.52 -16.98
C ASP A 688 7.73 -14.59 -17.88
N GLN A 689 7.16 -13.46 -18.35
CA GLN A 689 7.90 -12.40 -19.05
C GLN A 689 8.67 -11.46 -18.12
N GLY A 690 8.58 -11.64 -16.80
CA GLY A 690 9.26 -10.79 -15.81
C GLY A 690 8.45 -9.56 -15.38
N ALA A 691 7.16 -9.47 -15.69
CA ALA A 691 6.27 -8.45 -15.18
C ALA A 691 6.18 -8.49 -13.67
N HIS A 692 5.93 -7.35 -13.03
CA HIS A 692 5.95 -7.25 -11.57
C HIS A 692 4.58 -7.48 -10.92
N HIS A 693 3.54 -6.77 -11.34
CA HIS A 693 2.27 -6.68 -10.61
C HIS A 693 1.07 -6.60 -11.53
N LEU A 694 -0.05 -7.20 -11.11
CA LEU A 694 -1.32 -7.11 -11.80
C LEU A 694 -2.52 -7.02 -10.83
N ASN A 695 -3.30 -5.96 -10.98
CA ASN A 695 -4.69 -5.89 -10.52
C ASN A 695 -5.63 -6.36 -11.61
N VAL A 696 -6.58 -7.22 -11.26
CA VAL A 696 -7.58 -7.74 -12.20
C VAL A 696 -8.99 -7.36 -11.73
N ASN A 697 -9.72 -6.67 -12.59
CA ASN A 697 -11.16 -6.45 -12.48
C ASN A 697 -11.89 -7.30 -13.51
N VAL A 698 -12.94 -8.01 -13.10
CA VAL A 698 -13.75 -8.84 -14.01
C VAL A 698 -15.21 -8.41 -13.95
N PHE A 699 -15.54 -7.39 -14.73
CA PHE A 699 -16.92 -6.89 -14.89
C PHE A 699 -17.03 -6.04 -16.16
N GLY A 700 -18.27 -5.82 -16.64
CA GLY A 700 -18.55 -4.93 -17.77
C GLY A 700 -18.70 -3.47 -17.32
N ARG A 701 -18.53 -2.54 -18.27
CA ARG A 701 -18.66 -1.09 -18.03
C ARG A 701 -20.07 -0.71 -17.58
N GLU A 702 -21.10 -1.44 -18.05
CA GLU A 702 -22.49 -1.20 -17.69
C GLU A 702 -22.74 -1.33 -16.20
N LYS A 703 -22.08 -2.28 -15.53
CA LYS A 703 -22.16 -2.46 -14.08
C LYS A 703 -21.64 -1.25 -13.32
N LEU A 704 -20.55 -0.65 -13.79
CA LEU A 704 -19.99 0.58 -13.19
C LEU A 704 -20.93 1.77 -13.35
N ILE A 705 -21.55 1.91 -14.52
CA ILE A 705 -22.53 2.98 -14.81
C ILE A 705 -23.75 2.81 -13.90
N ASP A 706 -24.33 1.61 -13.83
CA ASP A 706 -25.47 1.33 -12.96
C ASP A 706 -25.15 1.57 -11.48
N ALA A 707 -23.98 1.13 -11.00
CA ALA A 707 -23.53 1.38 -9.63
C ALA A 707 -23.31 2.87 -9.33
N MET A 708 -22.89 3.67 -10.32
CA MET A 708 -22.74 5.12 -10.19
C MET A 708 -24.08 5.85 -10.15
N GLU A 709 -25.07 5.37 -10.92
CA GLU A 709 -26.41 5.98 -11.03
C GLU A 709 -27.31 5.52 -9.88
N HIS A 710 -27.11 4.32 -9.35
CA HIS A 710 -27.94 3.66 -8.34
C HIS A 710 -27.13 3.13 -7.16
N PRO A 711 -26.33 3.98 -6.47
CA PRO A 711 -25.46 3.55 -5.37
C PRO A 711 -26.23 3.01 -4.15
N GLU A 712 -27.55 3.27 -4.07
CA GLU A 712 -28.43 2.81 -3.01
C GLU A 712 -28.78 1.32 -3.10
N LYS A 713 -28.57 0.67 -4.24
CA LYS A 713 -28.82 -0.77 -4.39
C LYS A 713 -27.91 -1.58 -3.48
N GLU A 714 -28.50 -2.54 -2.76
CA GLU A 714 -27.77 -3.36 -1.78
C GLU A 714 -26.65 -4.18 -2.40
N GLU A 715 -26.80 -4.62 -3.65
CA GLU A 715 -25.78 -5.33 -4.42
C GLU A 715 -24.48 -4.52 -4.63
N TYR A 716 -24.54 -3.19 -4.56
CA TYR A 716 -23.37 -2.30 -4.71
C TYR A 716 -22.76 -1.88 -3.38
N ALA A 717 -23.38 -2.20 -2.23
CA ALA A 717 -22.86 -1.82 -0.91
C ALA A 717 -21.43 -2.29 -0.64
N ASN A 718 -21.06 -3.45 -1.18
CA ASN A 718 -19.71 -4.02 -1.09
C ASN A 718 -19.05 -4.24 -2.47
N PHE A 719 -19.60 -3.62 -3.52
CA PHE A 719 -19.01 -3.73 -4.86
C PHE A 719 -17.58 -3.17 -4.86
N THR A 720 -16.63 -4.07 -4.84
CA THR A 720 -15.20 -3.78 -4.74
C THR A 720 -14.58 -3.78 -6.13
N ILE A 721 -13.73 -2.79 -6.38
CA ILE A 721 -12.94 -2.67 -7.60
C ILE A 721 -11.47 -2.43 -7.28
N ARG A 722 -10.58 -2.94 -8.14
CA ARG A 722 -9.15 -2.61 -8.12
C ARG A 722 -8.92 -1.31 -8.86
N VAL A 723 -8.13 -0.40 -8.30
CA VAL A 723 -7.92 0.94 -8.90
C VAL A 723 -6.49 1.21 -9.32
N SER A 724 -5.52 1.05 -8.44
CA SER A 724 -4.08 1.13 -8.73
C SER A 724 -3.32 0.71 -7.46
N GLY A 725 -2.91 -0.55 -7.39
CA GLY A 725 -2.21 -1.13 -6.25
C GLY A 725 -3.07 -1.41 -5.02
N TYR A 726 -4.38 -1.12 -5.04
CA TYR A 726 -5.32 -1.44 -3.96
C TYR A 726 -6.76 -1.51 -4.48
N ALA A 727 -7.67 -1.94 -3.63
CA ALA A 727 -9.10 -1.98 -3.92
C ALA A 727 -9.87 -0.90 -3.15
N VAL A 728 -11.05 -0.55 -3.66
CA VAL A 728 -12.00 0.36 -3.02
C VAL A 728 -13.42 -0.15 -3.26
N LYS A 729 -14.36 0.27 -2.41
CA LYS A 729 -15.77 0.17 -2.76
C LYS A 729 -16.08 1.23 -3.80
N PHE A 730 -16.62 0.85 -4.94
CA PHE A 730 -16.85 1.77 -6.05
C PHE A 730 -17.74 2.95 -5.68
N ILE A 731 -18.76 2.70 -4.84
CA ILE A 731 -19.71 3.74 -4.38
C ILE A 731 -19.07 4.76 -3.42
N ASP A 732 -17.93 4.44 -2.81
CA ASP A 732 -17.20 5.34 -1.89
C ASP A 732 -16.27 6.32 -2.64
N LEU A 733 -16.11 6.14 -3.96
CA LEU A 733 -15.36 7.05 -4.82
C LEU A 733 -16.13 8.35 -5.07
N THR A 734 -15.39 9.45 -5.23
CA THR A 734 -16.01 10.68 -5.75
C THR A 734 -16.53 10.48 -7.17
N LYS A 735 -17.54 11.24 -7.58
CA LYS A 735 -18.12 11.18 -8.95
C LYS A 735 -17.04 11.27 -10.03
N GLU A 736 -16.05 12.13 -9.85
CA GLU A 736 -14.95 12.30 -10.80
C GLU A 736 -14.06 11.06 -10.90
N GLN A 737 -13.79 10.40 -9.78
CA GLN A 737 -13.02 9.16 -9.76
C GLN A 737 -13.81 7.98 -10.32
N GLN A 738 -15.13 7.92 -10.08
CA GLN A 738 -16.00 6.94 -10.73
C GLN A 738 -15.97 7.10 -12.26
N LEU A 739 -16.06 8.34 -12.74
CA LEU A 739 -15.95 8.64 -14.18
C LEU A 739 -14.57 8.29 -14.74
N ASP A 740 -13.48 8.54 -13.99
CA ASP A 740 -12.13 8.10 -14.36
C ASP A 740 -12.08 6.57 -14.55
N VAL A 741 -12.59 5.82 -13.57
CA VAL A 741 -12.60 4.33 -13.65
C VAL A 741 -13.46 3.85 -14.84
N ILE A 742 -14.62 4.45 -15.07
CA ILE A 742 -15.52 4.11 -16.20
C ILE A 742 -14.83 4.39 -17.55
N SER A 743 -13.98 5.42 -17.61
CA SER A 743 -13.29 5.81 -18.85
C SER A 743 -12.07 4.93 -19.18
N ARG A 744 -11.58 4.14 -18.22
CA ARG A 744 -10.44 3.23 -18.44
C ARG A 744 -10.78 2.16 -19.47
N THR A 745 -9.75 1.60 -20.08
CA THR A 745 -9.92 0.50 -21.03
C THR A 745 -10.61 -0.68 -20.37
N CYS A 746 -11.66 -1.19 -20.98
CA CYS A 746 -12.30 -2.45 -20.64
C CYS A 746 -12.07 -3.40 -21.80
N HIS A 747 -11.25 -4.41 -21.59
CA HIS A 747 -10.88 -5.34 -22.66
C HIS A 747 -12.03 -6.27 -23.01
N GLU A 748 -12.51 -6.20 -24.23
CA GLU A 748 -13.57 -7.06 -24.76
C GLU A 748 -13.02 -8.29 -25.52
N ARG A 749 -11.69 -8.35 -25.67
CA ARG A 749 -10.92 -9.46 -26.29
C ARG A 749 -9.55 -9.60 -25.63
N MET A 750 -9.02 -10.79 -25.66
CA MET A 750 -7.68 -11.11 -25.20
C MET A 750 -6.60 -10.50 -26.07
#